data_9a027ae772410bf27d618f4f1ec188bd
#
_entry.id   9a027ae772410bf27d618f4f1ec188bd
#
_cell.length_a   1.000
_cell.length_b   1.000
_cell.length_c   1.000
_cell.angle_alpha   90.00
_cell.angle_beta   90.00
_cell.angle_gamma   90.00
#
_symmetry.space_group_name_H-M   'P 1'
#
loop_
_entity.id
_entity.type
_entity.pdbx_description
1 polymer ?
#
loop_
_entity_poly.entity_id
_entity_poly.type
_entity_poly.pdbx_seq_one_letter_code
_entity_poly.pdbx_strand_id
1 'polypeptide(L)'
;MKALLAAAIVAVLTTGTAAAIEPVAAQDLLTVPVVASAPAMDGTLSDPLWQKAATANLGYDVNLHQPAKQPTTAYMLTDGSFLYVAFDVKTTASVSAQEHTNGVGMDTDDEVQVDLWPGGDQGFMYKFTSTPIGTHYQFSTENNSYEPNWISSGKINAGGFTVTMKIPLAGMRGAGKIWRVQFIRLSPATREALVWRGTASQSDFNDVTYSGRLTGIPTVAASRPKSRIAVYGLGSLASRSIGGSTSRAGADLSIPIDSSTTFVATLHPDYSNVEKDQQSISPTAFRRFFNEVRPFFTQGANFYNPFSCTGCPGIQELYTPGIPTPRDGYAIEGKEGRFNFAGFDAVGIDRNDNAQSFYYKTPNRRVQIATQRVAVSMPGFNDVTVTDGITYNNHSDLFAYYNWGYDRGTSVLDNNDNKRSDFGIGYTPPNFFAGFSIRKIGTYYNPADGIIAHPGIAGYNFNLYKQWNYTGKSPFKWIQVYGSIDRYHGITGALNQTDNNLGFDLLTRNFIELWANTGSSYLLLGNGVFAPITINSRGFGWHSTTAYPTFIEYDSGRFGPGRIISWGRSSVIRVGNRASITLQANDTQQHLDNGPTYTQWLERLSYSYQSGLNESFAVGVRRIIGFSPVLDAGDVPSFSSGWNLSFAYHKLLQHNEIYLVYGDASAFSTSPQLIFKVVHYFGADKGT
;
A
#
# COMPACT_ATOMS: atom_id res chain seq x y z
N MET A 1 2.04 9.94 36.33
CA MET A 1 1.58 9.69 34.94
C MET A 1 2.06 8.35 34.39
N LYS A 2 3.38 8.03 34.40
CA LYS A 2 3.89 6.72 33.91
C LYS A 2 3.31 5.50 34.64
N ALA A 3 3.12 5.57 35.96
CA ALA A 3 2.54 4.48 36.76
C ALA A 3 1.02 4.30 36.52
N LEU A 4 0.30 5.38 36.27
CA LEU A 4 -1.13 5.34 35.93
C LEU A 4 -1.35 4.80 34.51
N LEU A 5 -0.44 5.11 33.55
CA LEU A 5 -0.49 4.57 32.19
C LEU A 5 -0.19 3.07 32.17
N ALA A 6 0.82 2.63 32.91
CA ALA A 6 1.15 1.21 33.06
C ALA A 6 0.00 0.45 33.76
N ALA A 7 -0.65 1.03 34.75
CA ALA A 7 -1.82 0.46 35.42
C ALA A 7 -3.06 0.39 34.48
N ALA A 8 -3.26 1.39 33.63
CA ALA A 8 -4.35 1.36 32.65
C ALA A 8 -4.13 0.28 31.58
N ILE A 9 -2.90 0.12 31.08
CA ILE A 9 -2.54 -0.94 30.13
C ILE A 9 -2.69 -2.33 30.78
N VAL A 10 -2.24 -2.49 32.02
CA VAL A 10 -2.41 -3.75 32.77
C VAL A 10 -3.89 -4.00 33.06
N ALA A 11 -4.68 -2.99 33.39
CA ALA A 11 -6.12 -3.13 33.62
C ALA A 11 -6.87 -3.54 32.34
N VAL A 12 -6.52 -2.97 31.17
CA VAL A 12 -7.08 -3.37 29.87
C VAL A 12 -6.68 -4.80 29.53
N LEU A 13 -5.47 -5.22 29.90
CA LEU A 13 -4.97 -6.58 29.66
C LEU A 13 -5.59 -7.62 30.61
N THR A 14 -6.06 -7.20 31.80
CA THR A 14 -6.58 -8.13 32.83
C THR A 14 -8.11 -8.20 32.91
N THR A 15 -8.84 -7.19 32.46
CA THR A 15 -10.30 -7.17 32.44
C THR A 15 -10.92 -7.66 31.13
N GLY A 16 -10.12 -7.84 30.09
CA GLY A 16 -10.55 -8.57 28.93
C GLY A 16 -10.78 -10.03 29.32
N THR A 17 -12.00 -10.39 29.67
CA THR A 17 -12.43 -11.79 29.60
C THR A 17 -11.95 -12.29 28.25
N ALA A 18 -11.04 -13.26 28.25
CA ALA A 18 -10.66 -13.98 27.06
C ALA A 18 -11.95 -14.59 26.49
N ALA A 19 -12.64 -13.85 25.63
CA ALA A 19 -13.55 -14.48 24.69
C ALA A 19 -12.64 -15.46 23.97
N ALA A 20 -12.77 -16.74 24.34
CA ALA A 20 -12.09 -17.81 23.65
C ALA A 20 -12.38 -17.58 22.19
N ILE A 21 -11.35 -17.53 21.35
CA ILE A 21 -11.54 -17.68 19.91
C ILE A 21 -12.36 -18.97 19.83
N GLU A 22 -13.60 -18.88 19.33
CA GLU A 22 -14.43 -20.08 19.22
C GLU A 22 -13.62 -21.10 18.45
N PRO A 23 -13.48 -22.33 18.97
CA PRO A 23 -12.72 -23.35 18.28
C PRO A 23 -13.34 -23.49 16.89
N VAL A 24 -12.52 -23.36 15.85
CA VAL A 24 -12.96 -23.50 14.45
C VAL A 24 -13.71 -24.80 14.35
N ALA A 25 -15.01 -24.77 14.08
CA ALA A 25 -15.85 -25.94 14.03
C ALA A 25 -15.33 -26.91 12.96
N ALA A 26 -15.62 -28.20 13.10
CA ALA A 26 -15.21 -29.21 12.10
C ALA A 26 -15.69 -28.89 10.67
N GLN A 27 -16.79 -28.13 10.56
CA GLN A 27 -17.35 -27.60 9.30
C GLN A 27 -16.46 -26.56 8.60
N ASP A 28 -15.42 -26.07 9.27
CA ASP A 28 -14.50 -25.05 8.76
C ASP A 28 -13.26 -25.64 8.08
N LEU A 29 -13.26 -26.96 7.88
CA LEU A 29 -12.19 -27.67 7.19
C LEU A 29 -12.59 -28.01 5.76
N LEU A 30 -11.82 -27.48 4.80
CA LEU A 30 -11.94 -27.80 3.39
C LEU A 30 -10.79 -28.72 2.99
N THR A 31 -11.11 -29.91 2.46
CA THR A 31 -10.11 -30.84 1.93
C THR A 31 -10.10 -30.75 0.42
N VAL A 32 -8.99 -30.30 -0.16
CA VAL A 32 -8.84 -30.09 -1.60
C VAL A 32 -8.57 -31.42 -2.29
N PRO A 33 -9.42 -31.86 -3.25
CA PRO A 33 -9.15 -33.03 -4.05
C PRO A 33 -7.98 -32.82 -5.02
N VAL A 34 -7.16 -33.85 -5.18
CA VAL A 34 -6.07 -33.89 -6.16
C VAL A 34 -6.59 -34.45 -7.47
N VAL A 35 -6.33 -33.76 -8.57
CA VAL A 35 -6.69 -34.18 -9.93
C VAL A 35 -5.45 -34.45 -10.77
N ALA A 36 -5.58 -35.30 -11.78
CA ALA A 36 -4.45 -35.67 -12.65
C ALA A 36 -4.18 -34.66 -13.76
N SER A 37 -5.15 -33.79 -14.07
CA SER A 37 -5.06 -32.78 -15.12
C SER A 37 -5.79 -31.51 -14.71
N ALA A 38 -5.38 -30.38 -15.30
CA ALA A 38 -6.06 -29.10 -15.11
C ALA A 38 -7.47 -29.14 -15.65
N PRO A 39 -8.48 -28.57 -14.95
CA PRO A 39 -9.78 -28.29 -15.53
C PRO A 39 -9.67 -27.20 -16.60
N ALA A 40 -10.71 -27.08 -17.45
CA ALA A 40 -10.79 -25.97 -18.37
C ALA A 40 -10.84 -24.61 -17.63
N MET A 41 -9.99 -23.67 -18.06
CA MET A 41 -9.83 -22.35 -17.45
C MET A 41 -10.47 -21.28 -18.36
N ASP A 42 -11.74 -21.49 -18.75
CA ASP A 42 -12.48 -20.69 -19.72
C ASP A 42 -13.53 -19.74 -19.09
N GLY A 43 -13.50 -19.62 -17.77
CA GLY A 43 -14.49 -18.84 -17.02
C GLY A 43 -15.83 -19.55 -16.82
N THR A 44 -15.93 -20.85 -17.14
CA THR A 44 -17.14 -21.66 -16.92
C THR A 44 -16.87 -22.84 -15.99
N LEU A 45 -17.93 -23.44 -15.47
CA LEU A 45 -17.89 -24.68 -14.70
C LEU A 45 -18.35 -25.89 -15.52
N SER A 46 -18.25 -25.82 -16.84
CA SER A 46 -18.70 -26.88 -17.75
C SER A 46 -17.81 -28.13 -17.73
N ASP A 47 -16.54 -28.01 -17.35
CA ASP A 47 -15.64 -29.15 -17.21
C ASP A 47 -16.09 -30.08 -16.07
N PRO A 48 -16.25 -31.40 -16.34
CA PRO A 48 -16.68 -32.36 -15.32
C PRO A 48 -15.77 -32.45 -14.09
N LEU A 49 -14.53 -32.01 -14.18
CA LEU A 49 -13.61 -31.98 -13.03
C LEU A 49 -14.13 -31.07 -11.91
N TRP A 50 -14.85 -30.00 -12.23
CA TRP A 50 -15.44 -29.11 -11.22
C TRP A 50 -16.49 -29.80 -10.34
N GLN A 51 -17.11 -30.90 -10.81
CA GLN A 51 -18.02 -31.70 -9.98
C GLN A 51 -17.31 -32.44 -8.85
N LYS A 52 -15.99 -32.63 -8.96
CA LYS A 52 -15.15 -33.25 -7.92
C LYS A 52 -14.57 -32.25 -6.94
N ALA A 53 -14.75 -30.97 -7.19
CA ALA A 53 -14.12 -29.91 -6.39
C ALA A 53 -14.67 -29.89 -4.97
N ALA A 54 -13.80 -29.53 -4.03
CA ALA A 54 -14.24 -29.10 -2.71
C ALA A 54 -15.02 -27.78 -2.84
N THR A 55 -16.11 -27.65 -2.11
CA THR A 55 -17.03 -26.49 -2.21
C THR A 55 -17.12 -25.71 -0.92
N ALA A 56 -17.20 -24.40 -1.03
CA ALA A 56 -17.39 -23.48 0.07
C ALA A 56 -18.49 -22.46 -0.30
N ASN A 57 -19.55 -22.40 0.51
CA ASN A 57 -20.63 -21.42 0.32
C ASN A 57 -20.34 -20.17 1.12
N LEU A 58 -20.33 -19.01 0.47
CA LEU A 58 -20.15 -17.71 1.11
C LEU A 58 -21.45 -17.29 1.78
N GLY A 59 -21.56 -17.51 3.05
CA GLY A 59 -22.84 -17.41 3.81
C GLY A 59 -23.02 -16.17 4.65
N TYR A 60 -22.01 -15.32 4.78
CA TYR A 60 -22.07 -14.17 5.67
C TYR A 60 -21.60 -12.88 4.97
N ASP A 61 -22.32 -11.80 5.19
CA ASP A 61 -22.00 -10.45 4.71
C ASP A 61 -21.38 -9.64 5.85
N VAL A 62 -20.08 -9.40 5.77
CA VAL A 62 -19.33 -8.69 6.83
C VAL A 62 -19.54 -7.18 6.79
N ASN A 63 -19.94 -6.61 5.63
CA ASN A 63 -20.24 -5.19 5.53
C ASN A 63 -21.60 -4.82 6.13
N LEU A 64 -22.58 -5.68 5.94
CA LEU A 64 -23.95 -5.47 6.41
C LEU A 64 -24.25 -6.23 7.70
N HIS A 65 -23.29 -7.02 8.21
CA HIS A 65 -23.40 -7.85 9.43
C HIS A 65 -24.65 -8.73 9.45
N GLN A 66 -24.90 -9.47 8.34
CA GLN A 66 -26.09 -10.31 8.17
C GLN A 66 -25.75 -11.58 7.36
N PRO A 67 -26.60 -12.61 7.39
CA PRO A 67 -26.48 -13.71 6.45
C PRO A 67 -26.53 -13.24 4.98
N ALA A 68 -25.78 -13.88 4.11
CA ALA A 68 -25.75 -13.57 2.68
C ALA A 68 -27.15 -13.76 2.06
N LYS A 69 -27.58 -12.81 1.23
CA LYS A 69 -28.89 -12.87 0.56
C LYS A 69 -28.84 -13.59 -0.75
N GLN A 70 -27.69 -13.58 -1.42
CA GLN A 70 -27.50 -14.17 -2.74
C GLN A 70 -26.40 -15.23 -2.69
N PRO A 71 -26.63 -16.44 -3.24
CA PRO A 71 -25.67 -17.53 -3.14
C PRO A 71 -24.40 -17.23 -3.94
N THR A 72 -23.26 -17.50 -3.34
CA THR A 72 -21.97 -17.58 -4.01
C THR A 72 -21.28 -18.84 -3.53
N THR A 73 -20.85 -19.69 -4.47
CA THR A 73 -20.15 -20.93 -4.17
C THR A 73 -18.76 -20.86 -4.77
N ALA A 74 -17.76 -21.13 -3.94
CA ALA A 74 -16.37 -21.32 -4.37
C ALA A 74 -16.07 -22.81 -4.52
N TYR A 75 -15.25 -23.14 -5.50
CA TYR A 75 -14.78 -24.49 -5.83
C TYR A 75 -13.28 -24.53 -5.81
N MET A 76 -12.69 -25.64 -5.34
CA MET A 76 -11.24 -25.76 -5.27
C MET A 76 -10.76 -27.19 -5.60
N LEU A 77 -9.73 -27.27 -6.44
CA LEU A 77 -9.00 -28.46 -6.85
C LEU A 77 -7.50 -28.19 -6.84
N THR A 78 -6.69 -29.22 -6.89
CA THR A 78 -5.23 -29.11 -7.09
C THR A 78 -4.70 -30.25 -7.92
N ASP A 79 -3.64 -30.01 -8.71
CA ASP A 79 -2.82 -31.04 -9.34
C ASP A 79 -1.47 -31.24 -8.61
N GLY A 80 -1.28 -30.54 -7.48
CA GLY A 80 -0.03 -30.53 -6.72
C GLY A 80 0.97 -29.46 -7.15
N SER A 81 0.79 -28.83 -8.31
CA SER A 81 1.58 -27.69 -8.80
C SER A 81 0.79 -26.39 -8.79
N PHE A 82 -0.52 -26.50 -9.02
CA PHE A 82 -1.44 -25.37 -9.06
C PHE A 82 -2.65 -25.61 -8.17
N LEU A 83 -3.21 -24.52 -7.65
CA LEU A 83 -4.58 -24.48 -7.17
C LEU A 83 -5.47 -24.02 -8.32
N TYR A 84 -6.56 -24.73 -8.53
CA TYR A 84 -7.65 -24.37 -9.42
C TYR A 84 -8.81 -23.93 -8.56
N VAL A 85 -9.17 -22.65 -8.65
CA VAL A 85 -10.27 -22.07 -7.89
C VAL A 85 -11.32 -21.58 -8.87
N ALA A 86 -12.57 -21.79 -8.55
CA ALA A 86 -13.65 -21.22 -9.32
C ALA A 86 -14.73 -20.64 -8.41
N PHE A 87 -15.51 -19.71 -8.96
CA PHE A 87 -16.65 -19.12 -8.28
C PHE A 87 -17.88 -19.18 -9.18
N ASP A 88 -19.02 -19.56 -8.60
CA ASP A 88 -20.34 -19.43 -9.18
C ASP A 88 -21.11 -18.37 -8.38
N VAL A 89 -21.29 -17.21 -8.96
CA VAL A 89 -21.92 -16.06 -8.32
C VAL A 89 -23.32 -15.90 -8.88
N LYS A 90 -24.33 -16.00 -8.03
CA LYS A 90 -25.72 -15.67 -8.36
C LYS A 90 -26.04 -14.26 -7.89
N THR A 91 -26.58 -13.43 -8.78
CA THR A 91 -27.00 -12.08 -8.44
C THR A 91 -28.13 -11.61 -9.33
N THR A 92 -29.05 -10.84 -8.74
CA THR A 92 -30.11 -10.12 -9.46
C THR A 92 -29.72 -8.64 -9.68
N ALA A 93 -28.63 -8.19 -9.07
CA ALA A 93 -28.08 -6.86 -9.30
C ALA A 93 -27.30 -6.83 -10.63
N SER A 94 -27.14 -5.64 -11.18
CA SER A 94 -26.27 -5.43 -12.34
C SER A 94 -24.82 -5.77 -11.98
N VAL A 95 -24.17 -6.58 -12.80
CA VAL A 95 -22.76 -6.93 -12.65
C VAL A 95 -21.92 -5.80 -13.21
N SER A 96 -20.97 -5.30 -12.39
CA SER A 96 -19.97 -4.32 -12.81
C SER A 96 -18.67 -5.03 -13.17
N ALA A 97 -18.15 -4.74 -14.36
CA ALA A 97 -16.88 -5.31 -14.84
C ALA A 97 -16.26 -4.33 -15.86
N GLN A 98 -15.63 -3.30 -15.37
CA GLN A 98 -15.16 -2.17 -16.17
C GLN A 98 -13.63 -2.15 -16.29
N GLU A 99 -12.91 -2.74 -15.33
CA GLU A 99 -11.45 -2.77 -15.35
C GLU A 99 -10.95 -3.88 -16.29
N HIS A 100 -10.09 -3.52 -17.22
CA HIS A 100 -9.48 -4.42 -18.20
C HIS A 100 -7.97 -4.55 -18.05
N THR A 101 -7.37 -3.83 -17.10
CA THR A 101 -5.93 -3.82 -16.86
C THR A 101 -5.59 -4.64 -15.62
N ASN A 102 -4.82 -5.72 -15.79
CA ASN A 102 -4.36 -6.52 -14.67
C ASN A 102 -3.42 -5.72 -13.75
N GLY A 103 -3.46 -6.04 -12.46
CA GLY A 103 -2.61 -5.41 -11.46
C GLY A 103 -3.09 -4.04 -10.97
N VAL A 104 -4.23 -3.55 -11.44
CA VAL A 104 -4.84 -2.29 -10.99
C VAL A 104 -5.94 -2.61 -9.97
N GLY A 105 -6.13 -1.72 -8.99
CA GLY A 105 -7.22 -1.81 -8.01
C GLY A 105 -8.59 -1.76 -8.72
N MET A 106 -9.52 -2.59 -8.27
CA MET A 106 -10.78 -2.87 -8.96
C MET A 106 -12.01 -2.48 -8.12
N ASP A 107 -11.88 -1.50 -7.25
CA ASP A 107 -12.88 -1.10 -6.23
C ASP A 107 -14.28 -0.81 -6.78
N THR A 108 -14.43 -0.66 -8.10
CA THR A 108 -15.69 -0.36 -8.78
C THR A 108 -16.34 -1.57 -9.43
N ASP A 109 -15.64 -2.67 -9.53
CA ASP A 109 -16.10 -3.90 -10.16
C ASP A 109 -16.61 -4.92 -9.14
N ASP A 110 -17.49 -5.82 -9.59
CA ASP A 110 -17.74 -7.04 -8.83
C ASP A 110 -16.46 -7.87 -8.81
N GLU A 111 -16.13 -8.44 -7.66
CA GLU A 111 -14.92 -9.18 -7.47
C GLU A 111 -15.16 -10.50 -6.73
N VAL A 112 -14.37 -11.50 -7.07
CA VAL A 112 -14.19 -12.70 -6.28
C VAL A 112 -12.73 -12.84 -5.90
N GLN A 113 -12.49 -13.24 -4.66
CA GLN A 113 -11.17 -13.26 -4.07
C GLN A 113 -10.94 -14.55 -3.29
N VAL A 114 -9.73 -15.07 -3.36
CA VAL A 114 -9.24 -16.12 -2.46
C VAL A 114 -8.00 -15.63 -1.73
N ASP A 115 -8.05 -15.69 -0.40
CA ASP A 115 -6.92 -15.42 0.48
C ASP A 115 -6.39 -16.73 1.02
N LEU A 116 -5.08 -16.92 0.92
CA LEU A 116 -4.38 -18.13 1.32
C LEU A 116 -3.29 -17.79 2.32
N TRP A 117 -3.18 -18.60 3.38
CA TRP A 117 -2.09 -18.54 4.36
C TRP A 117 -1.44 -19.94 4.46
N PRO A 118 -0.44 -20.24 3.62
CA PRO A 118 0.20 -21.57 3.59
C PRO A 118 0.89 -21.94 4.90
N GLY A 119 1.36 -20.96 5.67
CA GLY A 119 1.92 -21.15 7.02
C GLY A 119 0.89 -21.22 8.14
N GLY A 120 -0.40 -21.35 7.83
CA GLY A 120 -1.49 -21.32 8.82
C GLY A 120 -1.68 -19.94 9.42
N ASP A 121 -2.09 -19.86 10.70
CA ASP A 121 -2.40 -18.60 11.41
C ASP A 121 -1.24 -17.60 11.44
N GLN A 122 -0.03 -18.08 11.28
CA GLN A 122 1.19 -17.28 11.31
C GLN A 122 1.81 -17.10 9.93
N GLY A 123 1.20 -17.64 8.87
CA GLY A 123 1.67 -17.57 7.49
C GLY A 123 1.57 -16.16 6.90
N PHE A 124 2.28 -15.95 5.80
CA PHE A 124 2.04 -14.80 4.93
C PHE A 124 0.70 -14.98 4.22
N MET A 125 0.01 -13.89 3.98
CA MET A 125 -1.20 -13.88 3.17
C MET A 125 -0.83 -13.73 1.69
N TYR A 126 -1.46 -14.53 0.87
CA TYR A 126 -1.45 -14.42 -0.59
C TYR A 126 -2.89 -14.25 -1.05
N LYS A 127 -3.16 -13.10 -1.63
CA LYS A 127 -4.48 -12.71 -2.14
C LYS A 127 -4.49 -12.81 -3.66
N PHE A 128 -5.56 -13.37 -4.20
CA PHE A 128 -5.84 -13.42 -5.64
C PHE A 128 -7.28 -12.98 -5.88
N THR A 129 -7.44 -11.91 -6.62
CA THR A 129 -8.73 -11.28 -6.91
C THR A 129 -8.98 -11.30 -8.41
N SER A 130 -10.21 -11.57 -8.82
CA SER A 130 -10.62 -11.52 -10.23
C SER A 130 -12.00 -10.90 -10.39
N THR A 131 -12.17 -10.15 -11.49
CA THR A 131 -13.44 -9.57 -11.93
C THR A 131 -14.27 -10.57 -12.74
N PRO A 132 -15.56 -10.27 -13.03
CA PRO A 132 -16.43 -11.11 -13.87
C PRO A 132 -15.94 -11.33 -15.30
N ILE A 133 -14.99 -10.57 -15.79
CA ILE A 133 -14.38 -10.72 -17.13
C ILE A 133 -12.97 -11.32 -17.07
N GLY A 134 -12.46 -11.65 -15.86
CA GLY A 134 -11.15 -12.28 -15.68
C GLY A 134 -9.99 -11.31 -15.51
N THR A 135 -10.23 -10.01 -15.46
CA THR A 135 -9.19 -9.06 -15.03
C THR A 135 -8.82 -9.36 -13.59
N HIS A 136 -7.53 -9.39 -13.28
CA HIS A 136 -7.09 -9.89 -12.02
C HIS A 136 -5.99 -9.05 -11.34
N TYR A 137 -5.95 -9.17 -10.02
CA TYR A 137 -5.00 -8.51 -9.13
C TYR A 137 -4.52 -9.49 -8.06
N GLN A 138 -3.29 -9.38 -7.66
CA GLN A 138 -2.70 -10.16 -6.56
C GLN A 138 -1.97 -9.28 -5.56
N PHE A 139 -1.82 -9.80 -4.34
CA PHE A 139 -1.10 -9.14 -3.27
C PHE A 139 -0.48 -10.17 -2.34
N SER A 140 0.65 -9.86 -1.73
CA SER A 140 1.23 -10.65 -0.65
C SER A 140 1.69 -9.76 0.50
N THR A 141 1.42 -10.19 1.73
CA THR A 141 1.97 -9.52 2.93
C THR A 141 3.46 -9.76 3.11
N GLU A 142 4.05 -10.62 2.31
CA GLU A 142 5.48 -10.89 2.27
C GLU A 142 6.22 -9.85 1.42
N ASN A 143 5.67 -9.56 0.24
CA ASN A 143 6.34 -8.75 -0.76
C ASN A 143 5.32 -7.88 -1.50
N ASN A 144 5.46 -6.57 -1.41
CA ASN A 144 4.58 -5.61 -2.10
C ASN A 144 4.68 -5.69 -3.63
N SER A 145 5.78 -6.26 -4.16
CA SER A 145 5.98 -6.49 -5.59
C SER A 145 5.72 -7.95 -5.99
N TYR A 146 4.82 -8.64 -5.29
CA TYR A 146 4.45 -10.03 -5.59
C TYR A 146 3.69 -10.13 -6.91
N GLU A 147 4.31 -10.72 -7.92
CA GLU A 147 3.77 -10.91 -9.27
C GLU A 147 3.96 -12.35 -9.74
N PRO A 148 3.14 -13.31 -9.27
CA PRO A 148 3.16 -14.68 -9.76
C PRO A 148 2.57 -14.77 -11.16
N ASN A 149 3.03 -15.74 -11.94
CA ASN A 149 2.43 -16.04 -13.25
C ASN A 149 1.16 -16.88 -13.05
N TRP A 150 0.02 -16.23 -12.93
CA TRP A 150 -1.27 -16.86 -12.78
C TRP A 150 -2.28 -16.35 -13.80
N ILE A 151 -3.36 -17.08 -14.00
CA ILE A 151 -4.38 -16.72 -14.98
C ILE A 151 -5.76 -16.77 -14.35
N SER A 152 -6.62 -15.91 -14.84
CA SER A 152 -8.03 -15.88 -14.51
C SER A 152 -8.85 -15.70 -15.78
N SER A 153 -10.04 -16.28 -15.80
CA SER A 153 -11.04 -16.11 -16.85
C SER A 153 -12.40 -15.95 -16.19
N GLY A 154 -13.25 -15.08 -16.75
CA GLY A 154 -14.58 -14.85 -16.22
C GLY A 154 -15.62 -14.82 -17.31
N LYS A 155 -16.88 -15.14 -16.97
CA LYS A 155 -18.02 -15.13 -17.89
C LYS A 155 -19.28 -14.65 -17.20
N ILE A 156 -19.82 -13.55 -17.70
CA ILE A 156 -21.10 -13.01 -17.25
C ILE A 156 -22.24 -13.80 -17.91
N ASN A 157 -23.29 -14.12 -17.15
CA ASN A 157 -24.48 -14.83 -17.59
C ASN A 157 -25.74 -14.15 -17.06
N ALA A 158 -26.91 -14.63 -17.47
CA ALA A 158 -28.19 -14.02 -17.11
C ALA A 158 -28.50 -14.01 -15.60
N GLY A 159 -27.86 -14.88 -14.81
CA GLY A 159 -28.12 -15.00 -13.37
C GLY A 159 -26.95 -14.58 -12.51
N GLY A 160 -25.91 -13.95 -13.09
CA GLY A 160 -24.70 -13.54 -12.38
C GLY A 160 -23.44 -13.74 -13.21
N PHE A 161 -22.42 -14.38 -12.66
CA PHE A 161 -21.17 -14.66 -13.39
C PHE A 161 -20.41 -15.86 -12.79
N THR A 162 -19.51 -16.39 -13.57
CA THR A 162 -18.56 -17.42 -13.12
C THR A 162 -17.13 -16.97 -13.40
N VAL A 163 -16.20 -17.39 -12.54
CA VAL A 163 -14.77 -17.12 -12.67
C VAL A 163 -13.99 -18.39 -12.42
N THR A 164 -12.93 -18.61 -13.19
CA THR A 164 -11.95 -19.67 -12.96
C THR A 164 -10.55 -19.08 -12.81
N MET A 165 -9.78 -19.60 -11.86
CA MET A 165 -8.44 -19.13 -11.51
C MET A 165 -7.46 -20.30 -11.47
N LYS A 166 -6.30 -20.19 -12.09
CA LYS A 166 -5.18 -21.12 -11.98
C LYS A 166 -4.04 -20.42 -11.28
N ILE A 167 -3.76 -20.83 -10.04
CA ILE A 167 -2.85 -20.17 -9.12
C ILE A 167 -1.66 -21.09 -8.88
N PRO A 168 -0.41 -20.68 -9.17
CA PRO A 168 0.77 -21.51 -8.92
C PRO A 168 1.02 -21.65 -7.41
N LEU A 169 1.33 -22.85 -6.96
CA LEU A 169 1.77 -23.12 -5.59
C LEU A 169 3.25 -22.76 -5.39
N ALA A 170 4.02 -22.79 -6.47
CA ALA A 170 5.41 -22.36 -6.44
C ALA A 170 5.51 -20.86 -6.10
N GLY A 171 6.44 -20.49 -5.24
CA GLY A 171 6.62 -19.13 -4.77
C GLY A 171 5.78 -18.73 -3.56
N MET A 172 4.80 -19.53 -3.15
CA MET A 172 4.12 -19.33 -1.86
C MET A 172 4.95 -19.93 -0.73
N ARG A 173 5.18 -19.14 0.32
CA ARG A 173 5.91 -19.59 1.50
C ARG A 173 4.98 -20.13 2.57
N GLY A 174 5.38 -21.21 3.18
CA GLY A 174 4.67 -21.89 4.25
C GLY A 174 4.50 -23.38 3.93
N ALA A 175 5.05 -24.24 4.80
CA ALA A 175 5.03 -25.69 4.64
C ALA A 175 4.04 -26.39 5.58
N GLY A 176 3.02 -25.69 6.04
CA GLY A 176 2.03 -26.26 6.96
C GLY A 176 1.17 -27.33 6.28
N LYS A 177 0.88 -28.42 6.99
CA LYS A 177 -0.09 -29.43 6.53
C LYS A 177 -1.52 -28.88 6.50
N ILE A 178 -1.78 -27.85 7.28
CA ILE A 178 -3.06 -27.16 7.38
C ILE A 178 -2.81 -25.68 7.06
N TRP A 179 -3.36 -25.25 5.93
CA TRP A 179 -3.37 -23.84 5.55
C TRP A 179 -4.59 -23.15 6.13
N ARG A 180 -4.61 -21.82 6.06
CA ARG A 180 -5.83 -21.05 6.24
C ARG A 180 -6.28 -20.51 4.89
N VAL A 181 -7.60 -20.38 4.72
CA VAL A 181 -8.21 -19.91 3.48
C VAL A 181 -9.46 -19.10 3.78
N GLN A 182 -9.67 -18.03 3.02
CA GLN A 182 -10.92 -17.29 2.96
C GLN A 182 -11.34 -17.11 1.50
N PHE A 183 -12.61 -17.28 1.24
CA PHE A 183 -13.23 -16.94 -0.04
C PHE A 183 -14.12 -15.73 0.18
N ILE A 184 -14.03 -14.76 -0.73
CA ILE A 184 -14.65 -13.46 -0.59
C ILE A 184 -15.32 -13.10 -1.91
N ARG A 185 -16.47 -12.46 -1.84
CA ARG A 185 -17.11 -11.76 -2.97
C ARG A 185 -17.40 -10.33 -2.56
N LEU A 186 -16.98 -9.37 -3.38
CA LEU A 186 -17.28 -7.97 -3.22
C LEU A 186 -18.25 -7.53 -4.32
N SER A 187 -19.31 -6.81 -3.96
CA SER A 187 -20.27 -6.26 -4.90
C SER A 187 -20.49 -4.77 -4.63
N PRO A 188 -19.99 -3.88 -5.48
CA PRO A 188 -20.21 -2.44 -5.34
C PRO A 188 -21.70 -2.07 -5.46
N ALA A 189 -22.47 -2.77 -6.29
CA ALA A 189 -23.88 -2.49 -6.51
C ALA A 189 -24.74 -2.73 -5.27
N THR A 190 -24.48 -3.80 -4.53
CA THR A 190 -25.23 -4.19 -3.32
C THR A 190 -24.48 -3.82 -2.05
N ARG A 191 -23.21 -3.47 -2.14
CA ARG A 191 -22.26 -3.23 -1.02
C ARG A 191 -22.04 -4.46 -0.15
N GLU A 192 -22.36 -5.64 -0.66
CA GLU A 192 -22.07 -6.89 0.03
C GLU A 192 -20.58 -7.19 -0.01
N ALA A 193 -20.05 -7.66 1.11
CA ALA A 193 -18.77 -8.33 1.23
C ALA A 193 -19.02 -9.71 1.81
N LEU A 194 -19.33 -10.66 0.92
CA LEU A 194 -19.65 -12.02 1.32
C LEU A 194 -18.37 -12.81 1.59
N VAL A 195 -18.36 -13.53 2.68
CA VAL A 195 -17.25 -14.39 3.08
C VAL A 195 -17.72 -15.82 3.33
N TRP A 196 -16.81 -16.78 3.13
CA TRP A 196 -17.08 -18.17 3.50
C TRP A 196 -17.21 -18.31 5.01
N ARG A 197 -16.28 -17.70 5.75
CA ARG A 197 -16.31 -17.66 7.20
C ARG A 197 -16.36 -16.22 7.68
N GLY A 198 -17.28 -15.93 8.56
CA GLY A 198 -17.46 -14.60 9.09
C GLY A 198 -18.36 -14.58 10.31
N THR A 199 -18.20 -13.54 11.11
CA THR A 199 -19.00 -13.30 12.33
C THR A 199 -19.38 -11.83 12.42
N ALA A 200 -20.38 -11.53 13.27
CA ALA A 200 -20.83 -10.15 13.54
C ALA A 200 -19.75 -9.25 14.15
N SER A 201 -18.70 -9.82 14.75
CA SER A 201 -17.58 -9.09 15.35
C SER A 201 -16.42 -8.86 14.37
N GLN A 202 -16.49 -9.39 13.15
CA GLN A 202 -15.44 -9.21 12.15
C GLN A 202 -15.51 -7.81 11.54
N SER A 203 -14.41 -7.08 11.61
CA SER A 203 -14.26 -5.75 11.00
C SER A 203 -13.43 -5.77 9.71
N ASP A 204 -12.64 -6.82 9.48
CA ASP A 204 -11.79 -7.00 8.30
C ASP A 204 -12.00 -8.40 7.71
N PHE A 205 -12.44 -8.46 6.46
CA PHE A 205 -12.67 -9.74 5.76
C PHE A 205 -11.37 -10.47 5.39
N ASN A 206 -10.21 -9.81 5.44
CA ASN A 206 -8.91 -10.44 5.24
C ASN A 206 -8.25 -10.92 6.56
N ASP A 207 -8.89 -10.79 7.71
CA ASP A 207 -8.32 -11.25 8.97
C ASP A 207 -8.31 -12.78 9.05
N VAL A 208 -7.11 -13.37 9.09
CA VAL A 208 -6.91 -14.81 9.18
C VAL A 208 -7.60 -15.47 10.39
N THR A 209 -7.88 -14.71 11.45
CA THR A 209 -8.59 -15.19 12.65
C THR A 209 -9.96 -15.78 12.30
N TYR A 210 -10.63 -15.21 11.29
CA TYR A 210 -11.96 -15.61 10.84
C TYR A 210 -11.96 -16.54 9.62
N SER A 211 -10.76 -16.91 9.10
CA SER A 211 -10.65 -17.79 7.94
C SER A 211 -10.84 -19.26 8.28
N GLY A 212 -11.23 -20.07 7.32
CA GLY A 212 -11.33 -21.52 7.45
C GLY A 212 -9.99 -22.24 7.33
N ARG A 213 -9.99 -23.56 7.50
CA ARG A 213 -8.81 -24.42 7.34
C ARG A 213 -8.84 -25.11 5.99
N LEU A 214 -7.66 -25.34 5.40
CA LEU A 214 -7.47 -25.99 4.13
C LEU A 214 -6.47 -27.13 4.28
N THR A 215 -6.83 -28.32 3.78
CA THR A 215 -5.97 -29.49 3.74
C THR A 215 -6.00 -30.14 2.36
N GLY A 216 -5.21 -31.18 2.14
CA GLY A 216 -5.16 -31.87 0.83
C GLY A 216 -4.20 -31.22 -0.16
N ILE A 217 -3.56 -30.11 0.21
CA ILE A 217 -2.47 -29.55 -0.60
C ILE A 217 -1.24 -30.44 -0.39
N PRO A 218 -0.66 -31.03 -1.44
CA PRO A 218 0.54 -31.84 -1.31
C PRO A 218 1.69 -31.01 -0.74
N THR A 219 2.31 -31.51 0.33
CA THR A 219 3.42 -30.81 1.02
C THR A 219 4.63 -30.59 0.12
N VAL A 220 4.77 -31.39 -0.94
CA VAL A 220 5.84 -31.27 -1.94
C VAL A 220 5.68 -29.99 -2.79
N ALA A 221 4.44 -29.59 -3.05
CA ALA A 221 4.15 -28.38 -3.85
C ALA A 221 4.36 -27.08 -3.07
N ALA A 222 4.11 -27.09 -1.76
CA ALA A 222 4.43 -26.00 -0.85
C ALA A 222 5.90 -26.05 -0.38
N SER A 223 6.74 -26.79 -1.08
CA SER A 223 8.15 -26.94 -0.78
C SER A 223 8.89 -25.60 -0.97
N ARG A 224 10.00 -25.51 -0.27
CA ARG A 224 10.95 -24.39 -0.29
C ARG A 224 11.01 -23.74 -1.67
N PRO A 225 10.73 -22.43 -1.77
CA PRO A 225 10.87 -21.70 -3.02
C PRO A 225 12.27 -21.87 -3.58
N LYS A 226 12.40 -21.97 -4.90
CA LYS A 226 13.71 -22.11 -5.53
C LYS A 226 14.48 -20.78 -5.43
N SER A 227 15.79 -20.90 -5.26
CA SER A 227 16.67 -19.73 -5.38
C SER A 227 16.55 -19.12 -6.76
N ARG A 228 16.54 -17.79 -6.83
CA ARG A 228 16.48 -17.02 -8.06
C ARG A 228 17.71 -16.11 -8.12
N ILE A 229 18.36 -16.12 -9.27
CA ILE A 229 19.44 -15.20 -9.61
C ILE A 229 18.99 -14.44 -10.84
N ALA A 230 18.90 -13.12 -10.77
CA ALA A 230 18.69 -12.25 -11.91
C ALA A 230 19.99 -11.54 -12.22
N VAL A 231 20.48 -11.69 -13.42
CA VAL A 231 21.64 -10.95 -13.91
C VAL A 231 21.18 -10.01 -15.01
N TYR A 232 21.60 -8.77 -14.95
CA TYR A 232 21.20 -7.79 -15.94
C TYR A 232 22.37 -6.99 -16.48
N GLY A 233 22.23 -6.64 -17.75
CA GLY A 233 23.07 -5.68 -18.42
C GLY A 233 22.22 -4.59 -19.01
N LEU A 234 22.70 -3.36 -18.98
CA LEU A 234 22.07 -2.24 -19.60
C LEU A 234 23.09 -1.40 -20.37
N GLY A 235 22.65 -0.86 -21.49
CA GLY A 235 23.36 0.16 -22.23
C GLY A 235 22.50 1.41 -22.34
N SER A 236 23.09 2.57 -22.15
CA SER A 236 22.42 3.84 -22.38
C SER A 236 23.11 4.61 -23.50
N LEU A 237 22.30 5.15 -24.40
CA LEU A 237 22.73 6.11 -25.42
C LEU A 237 22.26 7.49 -24.99
N ALA A 238 23.20 8.36 -24.69
CA ALA A 238 22.92 9.71 -24.22
C ALA A 238 23.88 10.73 -24.83
N SER A 239 23.42 11.97 -24.92
CA SER A 239 24.28 13.10 -25.32
C SER A 239 25.40 13.33 -24.31
N ARG A 240 26.57 13.78 -24.76
CA ARG A 240 27.67 14.17 -23.87
C ARG A 240 27.29 15.28 -22.89
N SER A 241 26.34 16.11 -23.23
CA SER A 241 25.84 17.19 -22.35
C SER A 241 25.08 16.66 -21.11
N ILE A 242 24.65 15.40 -21.10
CA ILE A 242 23.94 14.74 -20.00
C ILE A 242 24.67 13.52 -19.44
N GLY A 243 25.98 13.49 -19.58
CA GLY A 243 26.84 12.43 -19.03
C GLY A 243 27.35 11.40 -20.03
N GLY A 244 26.90 11.45 -21.31
CA GLY A 244 27.34 10.52 -22.36
C GLY A 244 26.75 9.11 -22.24
N SER A 245 27.13 8.25 -23.18
CA SER A 245 26.69 6.85 -23.19
C SER A 245 27.39 6.05 -22.10
N THR A 246 26.65 5.19 -21.41
CA THR A 246 27.17 4.35 -20.34
C THR A 246 26.71 2.91 -20.52
N SER A 247 27.49 1.98 -19.99
CA SER A 247 27.08 0.60 -19.81
C SER A 247 27.22 0.20 -18.35
N ARG A 248 26.29 -0.57 -17.84
CA ARG A 248 26.28 -1.08 -16.47
C ARG A 248 25.84 -2.53 -16.47
N ALA A 249 26.25 -3.25 -15.45
CA ALA A 249 25.78 -4.60 -15.17
C ALA A 249 25.59 -4.75 -13.68
N GLY A 250 24.65 -5.60 -13.31
CA GLY A 250 24.35 -5.90 -11.91
C GLY A 250 23.68 -7.25 -11.79
N ALA A 251 23.40 -7.62 -10.55
CA ALA A 251 22.76 -8.88 -10.24
C ALA A 251 21.91 -8.77 -8.97
N ASP A 252 20.77 -9.44 -8.97
CA ASP A 252 19.92 -9.66 -7.83
C ASP A 252 19.85 -11.14 -7.49
N LEU A 253 19.98 -11.46 -6.21
CA LEU A 253 19.98 -12.80 -5.69
C LEU A 253 18.88 -12.92 -4.63
N SER A 254 18.03 -13.94 -4.75
CA SER A 254 17.05 -14.29 -3.72
C SER A 254 17.22 -15.76 -3.37
N ILE A 255 17.59 -16.03 -2.12
CA ILE A 255 17.82 -17.37 -1.58
C ILE A 255 16.83 -17.62 -0.45
N PRO A 256 15.82 -18.46 -0.65
CA PRO A 256 15.02 -18.97 0.45
C PRO A 256 15.89 -19.85 1.36
N ILE A 257 16.10 -19.43 2.61
CA ILE A 257 16.83 -20.20 3.63
C ILE A 257 15.95 -21.38 4.07
N ASP A 258 14.68 -21.08 4.30
CA ASP A 258 13.65 -22.07 4.63
C ASP A 258 12.30 -21.63 4.02
N SER A 259 11.19 -22.25 4.45
CA SER A 259 9.84 -21.93 3.94
C SER A 259 9.29 -20.57 4.38
N SER A 260 9.97 -19.88 5.28
CA SER A 260 9.50 -18.62 5.88
C SER A 260 10.56 -17.53 5.93
N THR A 261 11.80 -17.83 5.55
CA THR A 261 12.94 -16.92 5.62
C THR A 261 13.63 -16.81 4.27
N THR A 262 13.90 -15.61 3.81
CA THR A 262 14.64 -15.34 2.57
C THR A 262 15.81 -14.39 2.83
N PHE A 263 16.93 -14.70 2.22
CA PHE A 263 18.04 -13.79 2.05
C PHE A 263 18.02 -13.20 0.64
N VAL A 264 18.26 -11.90 0.55
CA VAL A 264 18.31 -11.14 -0.69
C VAL A 264 19.63 -10.39 -0.75
N ALA A 265 20.25 -10.37 -1.93
CA ALA A 265 21.39 -9.51 -2.20
C ALA A 265 21.19 -8.83 -3.55
N THR A 266 21.66 -7.60 -3.66
CA THR A 266 21.72 -6.85 -4.91
C THR A 266 23.11 -6.27 -5.09
N LEU A 267 23.64 -6.39 -6.29
CA LEU A 267 24.95 -5.89 -6.66
C LEU A 267 24.79 -4.90 -7.81
N HIS A 268 25.23 -3.67 -7.60
CA HIS A 268 25.09 -2.58 -8.57
C HIS A 268 23.65 -2.45 -9.11
N PRO A 269 22.64 -2.28 -8.22
CA PRO A 269 21.24 -2.25 -8.63
C PRO A 269 20.97 -1.12 -9.61
N ASP A 270 20.12 -1.42 -10.59
CA ASP A 270 19.66 -0.43 -11.56
C ASP A 270 18.13 -0.30 -11.49
N TYR A 271 17.67 0.90 -11.19
CA TYR A 271 16.26 1.25 -11.09
C TYR A 271 15.80 2.20 -12.21
N SER A 272 16.53 2.24 -13.32
CA SER A 272 16.25 3.15 -14.44
C SER A 272 14.91 2.88 -15.14
N ASN A 273 14.35 1.68 -14.97
CA ASN A 273 13.06 1.27 -15.52
C ASN A 273 11.89 1.49 -14.54
N VAL A 274 12.15 2.07 -13.36
CA VAL A 274 11.14 2.32 -12.32
C VAL A 274 10.91 3.81 -12.20
N GLU A 275 9.66 4.26 -12.32
CA GLU A 275 9.26 5.64 -12.04
C GLU A 275 9.33 5.86 -10.52
N LYS A 276 10.38 6.54 -10.07
CA LYS A 276 10.69 6.69 -8.63
C LYS A 276 9.75 7.65 -7.90
N ASP A 277 9.32 8.72 -8.56
CA ASP A 277 8.62 9.81 -7.91
C ASP A 277 7.43 10.27 -8.74
N GLN A 278 6.24 10.19 -8.15
CA GLN A 278 5.07 10.86 -8.70
C GLN A 278 5.17 12.36 -8.39
N GLN A 279 5.47 13.15 -9.39
CA GLN A 279 5.58 14.58 -9.19
C GLN A 279 4.22 15.21 -8.96
N SER A 280 4.15 16.05 -7.93
CA SER A 280 3.00 16.87 -7.57
C SER A 280 3.44 18.32 -7.47
N ILE A 281 2.61 19.22 -7.92
CA ILE A 281 2.77 20.67 -7.74
C ILE A 281 1.89 21.20 -6.60
N SER A 282 1.22 20.34 -5.87
CA SER A 282 0.42 20.76 -4.70
C SER A 282 1.35 21.41 -3.67
N PRO A 283 0.93 22.55 -3.09
CA PRO A 283 1.69 23.19 -2.02
C PRO A 283 1.90 22.26 -0.84
N THR A 284 3.11 22.23 -0.30
CA THR A 284 3.41 21.45 0.89
C THR A 284 4.32 22.23 1.84
N ALA A 285 3.99 22.19 3.13
CA ALA A 285 4.84 22.69 4.19
C ALA A 285 5.85 21.63 4.69
N PHE A 286 5.71 20.41 4.22
CA PHE A 286 6.48 19.25 4.67
C PHE A 286 7.10 18.52 3.49
N ARG A 287 8.12 17.72 3.80
CA ARG A 287 8.70 16.78 2.85
C ARG A 287 7.60 15.87 2.28
N ARG A 288 7.59 15.71 0.95
CA ARG A 288 6.64 14.85 0.26
C ARG A 288 6.91 13.39 0.59
N PHE A 289 5.83 12.65 0.70
CA PHE A 289 5.85 11.22 0.95
C PHE A 289 5.67 10.48 -0.36
N PHE A 290 6.61 9.58 -0.69
CA PHE A 290 6.55 8.72 -1.87
C PHE A 290 6.52 7.27 -1.44
N ASN A 291 5.84 6.43 -2.22
CA ASN A 291 5.87 5.00 -2.01
C ASN A 291 7.20 4.42 -2.48
N GLU A 292 7.71 3.43 -1.76
CA GLU A 292 8.86 2.68 -2.23
C GLU A 292 8.47 1.77 -3.40
N VAL A 293 9.22 1.83 -4.47
CA VAL A 293 8.99 1.07 -5.71
C VAL A 293 10.22 0.28 -6.16
N ARG A 294 11.37 0.49 -5.51
CA ARG A 294 12.63 -0.21 -5.83
C ARG A 294 12.60 -1.62 -5.26
N PRO A 295 12.83 -2.67 -6.09
CA PRO A 295 12.65 -4.07 -5.71
C PRO A 295 13.39 -4.51 -4.44
N PHE A 296 14.61 -4.02 -4.21
CA PHE A 296 15.39 -4.35 -3.02
C PHE A 296 14.70 -3.88 -1.72
N PHE A 297 14.13 -2.69 -1.71
CA PHE A 297 13.48 -2.12 -0.52
C PHE A 297 12.01 -2.52 -0.38
N THR A 298 11.34 -2.95 -1.46
CA THR A 298 9.94 -3.42 -1.38
C THR A 298 9.85 -4.82 -0.81
N GLN A 299 10.87 -5.63 -0.98
CA GLN A 299 10.92 -6.94 -0.36
C GLN A 299 11.11 -6.80 1.15
N GLY A 300 10.26 -7.45 1.93
CA GLY A 300 10.27 -7.33 3.39
C GLY A 300 9.78 -5.98 3.94
N ALA A 301 9.31 -5.05 3.08
CA ALA A 301 8.86 -3.71 3.50
C ALA A 301 7.80 -3.75 4.61
N ASN A 302 6.93 -4.76 4.61
CA ASN A 302 5.86 -4.94 5.60
C ASN A 302 6.37 -5.32 6.99
N PHE A 303 7.64 -5.66 7.15
CA PHE A 303 8.25 -5.94 8.44
C PHE A 303 8.84 -4.70 9.10
N TYR A 304 9.08 -3.64 8.33
CA TYR A 304 9.57 -2.36 8.84
C TYR A 304 8.42 -1.46 9.27
N ASN A 305 8.73 -0.51 10.17
CA ASN A 305 7.75 0.39 10.78
C ASN A 305 6.54 -0.35 11.39
N PRO A 306 6.75 -1.38 12.25
CA PRO A 306 5.69 -2.23 12.80
C PRO A 306 4.84 -1.53 13.88
N PHE A 307 4.83 -0.20 13.90
CA PHE A 307 4.24 0.64 14.93
C PHE A 307 2.87 1.17 14.48
N SER A 308 1.87 1.02 15.33
CA SER A 308 0.57 1.63 15.10
C SER A 308 0.60 3.12 15.42
N CYS A 309 -0.17 3.89 14.69
CA CYS A 309 -0.31 5.32 14.94
C CYS A 309 -1.68 5.83 14.50
N THR A 310 -2.26 6.73 15.29
CA THR A 310 -3.52 7.44 14.97
C THR A 310 -3.20 8.92 14.78
N GLY A 311 -3.59 9.47 13.63
CA GLY A 311 -3.33 10.88 13.31
C GLY A 311 -1.84 11.22 13.27
N CYS A 312 -1.05 10.40 12.59
CA CYS A 312 0.41 10.56 12.48
C CYS A 312 0.83 10.77 11.02
N PRO A 313 0.43 11.84 10.35
CA PRO A 313 1.04 12.14 9.07
C PRO A 313 2.52 12.47 9.28
N GLY A 314 3.38 11.83 8.50
CA GLY A 314 4.79 12.19 8.44
C GLY A 314 5.64 11.79 9.66
N ILE A 315 5.36 10.65 10.30
CA ILE A 315 6.24 10.04 11.29
C ILE A 315 6.60 8.63 10.85
N GLN A 316 7.78 8.48 10.29
CA GLN A 316 8.40 7.19 10.01
C GLN A 316 9.88 7.27 10.38
N GLU A 317 10.35 6.33 11.14
CA GLU A 317 11.76 6.21 11.52
C GLU A 317 12.60 5.64 10.36
N LEU A 318 11.97 4.88 9.47
CA LEU A 318 12.56 4.39 8.24
C LEU A 318 11.70 4.82 7.05
N TYR A 319 12.26 5.63 6.19
CA TYR A 319 11.70 6.09 4.94
C TYR A 319 12.65 5.74 3.79
N THR A 320 12.51 4.52 3.28
CA THR A 320 13.42 3.98 2.27
C THR A 320 13.51 4.78 0.98
N PRO A 321 12.44 5.46 0.46
CA PRO A 321 12.59 6.34 -0.70
C PRO A 321 13.60 7.48 -0.50
N GLY A 322 13.91 7.85 0.76
CA GLY A 322 14.95 8.82 1.10
C GLY A 322 16.38 8.27 1.03
N ILE A 323 16.54 6.96 1.01
CA ILE A 323 17.86 6.31 0.93
C ILE A 323 18.36 6.38 -0.52
N PRO A 324 19.58 6.86 -0.79
CA PRO A 324 20.17 6.84 -2.13
C PRO A 324 20.22 5.41 -2.71
N THR A 325 20.33 5.28 -4.02
CA THR A 325 20.58 3.99 -4.65
C THR A 325 21.91 3.42 -4.14
N PRO A 326 21.91 2.28 -3.45
CA PRO A 326 23.13 1.68 -2.94
C PRO A 326 24.00 1.15 -4.07
N ARG A 327 25.30 0.99 -3.83
CA ARG A 327 26.19 0.23 -4.70
C ARG A 327 25.89 -1.26 -4.57
N ASP A 328 25.72 -1.74 -3.36
CA ASP A 328 25.38 -3.12 -3.02
C ASP A 328 24.36 -3.13 -1.89
N GLY A 329 23.51 -4.14 -1.86
CA GLY A 329 22.51 -4.30 -0.79
C GLY A 329 22.39 -5.75 -0.35
N TYR A 330 22.17 -5.93 0.95
CA TYR A 330 21.96 -7.24 1.57
C TYR A 330 20.77 -7.16 2.47
N ALA A 331 19.86 -8.11 2.40
CA ALA A 331 18.67 -8.13 3.25
C ALA A 331 18.34 -9.56 3.67
N ILE A 332 17.77 -9.68 4.84
CA ILE A 332 17.14 -10.90 5.32
C ILE A 332 15.78 -10.55 5.89
N GLU A 333 14.79 -11.36 5.60
CA GLU A 333 13.46 -11.19 6.15
C GLU A 333 12.85 -12.56 6.41
N GLY A 334 12.00 -12.65 7.43
CA GLY A 334 11.42 -13.92 7.75
C GLY A 334 10.46 -13.90 8.92
N LYS A 335 9.95 -15.11 9.15
CA LYS A 335 8.99 -15.39 10.19
C LYS A 335 9.27 -16.75 10.81
N GLU A 336 9.50 -16.77 12.10
CA GLU A 336 9.68 -17.99 12.88
C GLU A 336 8.60 -18.08 13.95
N GLY A 337 7.59 -18.91 13.70
CA GLY A 337 6.44 -19.00 14.56
C GLY A 337 5.70 -17.66 14.72
N ARG A 338 5.86 -17.02 15.88
CA ARG A 338 5.24 -15.75 16.24
C ARG A 338 6.18 -14.56 16.15
N PHE A 339 7.44 -14.82 15.83
CA PHE A 339 8.45 -13.81 15.63
C PHE A 339 8.55 -13.45 14.16
N ASN A 340 8.57 -12.17 13.88
CA ASN A 340 8.79 -11.63 12.54
C ASN A 340 10.02 -10.73 12.61
N PHE A 341 10.86 -10.82 11.61
CA PHE A 341 12.10 -10.05 11.56
C PHE A 341 12.45 -9.66 10.14
N ALA A 342 13.08 -8.52 10.02
CA ALA A 342 13.74 -8.10 8.80
C ALA A 342 14.97 -7.25 9.13
N GLY A 343 15.95 -7.27 8.25
CA GLY A 343 17.09 -6.39 8.31
C GLY A 343 17.68 -6.20 6.93
N PHE A 344 18.19 -5.01 6.66
CA PHE A 344 18.99 -4.75 5.48
C PHE A 344 20.21 -3.90 5.76
N ASP A 345 21.17 -4.03 4.87
CA ASP A 345 22.35 -3.18 4.71
C ASP A 345 22.37 -2.66 3.26
N ALA A 346 22.24 -1.37 3.08
CA ALA A 346 22.38 -0.66 1.82
C ALA A 346 23.73 0.06 1.79
N VAL A 347 24.69 -0.53 1.07
CA VAL A 347 26.08 -0.11 1.06
C VAL A 347 26.33 0.83 -0.11
N GLY A 348 26.56 2.11 0.17
CA GLY A 348 26.94 3.13 -0.81
C GLY A 348 28.46 3.31 -0.91
N ILE A 349 28.92 4.36 -1.60
CA ILE A 349 30.33 4.71 -1.69
C ILE A 349 30.79 5.39 -0.39
N ASP A 350 30.04 6.40 0.05
CA ASP A 350 30.34 7.21 1.23
C ASP A 350 29.23 7.17 2.28
N ARG A 351 28.23 6.30 2.08
CA ARG A 351 27.06 6.16 2.96
C ARG A 351 26.64 4.71 3.05
N ASN A 352 26.41 4.27 4.28
CA ASN A 352 25.80 2.98 4.57
C ASN A 352 24.53 3.21 5.39
N ASP A 353 23.44 2.61 4.96
CA ASP A 353 22.13 2.68 5.59
C ASP A 353 21.76 1.27 6.05
N ASN A 354 21.40 1.13 7.32
CA ASN A 354 21.09 -0.17 7.94
C ASN A 354 19.78 -0.07 8.70
N ALA A 355 18.90 -1.02 8.51
CA ALA A 355 17.70 -1.13 9.32
C ALA A 355 17.50 -2.56 9.80
N GLN A 356 16.99 -2.70 11.02
CA GLN A 356 16.62 -3.95 11.64
C GLN A 356 15.27 -3.78 12.32
N SER A 357 14.36 -4.72 12.10
CA SER A 357 13.04 -4.73 12.72
C SER A 357 12.73 -6.12 13.24
N PHE A 358 12.12 -6.16 14.40
CA PHE A 358 11.73 -7.38 15.06
C PHE A 358 10.40 -7.18 15.78
N TYR A 359 9.45 -8.08 15.60
CA TYR A 359 8.21 -8.04 16.37
C TYR A 359 7.65 -9.41 16.68
N TYR A 360 7.01 -9.51 17.83
CA TYR A 360 6.36 -10.69 18.36
C TYR A 360 4.85 -10.47 18.47
N LYS A 361 4.05 -11.44 18.06
CA LYS A 361 2.60 -11.47 18.28
C LYS A 361 2.23 -12.57 19.27
N THR A 362 1.38 -12.22 20.23
CA THR A 362 0.84 -13.21 21.20
C THR A 362 0.03 -14.32 20.50
N PRO A 363 -0.21 -15.48 21.17
CA PRO A 363 -1.00 -16.58 20.60
C PRO A 363 -2.37 -16.18 20.03
N ASN A 364 -3.08 -15.31 20.73
CA ASN A 364 -4.36 -14.77 20.31
C ASN A 364 -4.23 -13.57 19.36
N ARG A 365 -2.98 -13.21 18.97
CA ARG A 365 -2.65 -12.10 18.09
C ARG A 365 -3.14 -10.72 18.54
N ARG A 366 -3.64 -10.59 19.77
CA ARG A 366 -4.16 -9.33 20.29
C ARG A 366 -3.07 -8.35 20.71
N VAL A 367 -1.90 -8.85 21.08
CA VAL A 367 -0.77 -8.00 21.48
C VAL A 367 0.40 -8.22 20.55
N GLN A 368 0.96 -7.12 20.05
CA GLN A 368 2.22 -7.08 19.32
C GLN A 368 3.22 -6.26 20.11
N ILE A 369 4.45 -6.77 20.24
CA ILE A 369 5.60 -6.05 20.79
C ILE A 369 6.61 -5.93 19.67
N ALA A 370 7.11 -4.74 19.42
CA ALA A 370 7.99 -4.44 18.30
C ALA A 370 9.20 -3.60 18.74
N THR A 371 10.30 -3.82 18.05
CA THR A 371 11.50 -2.97 18.13
C THR A 371 12.07 -2.77 16.73
N GLN A 372 12.57 -1.57 16.45
CA GLN A 372 13.24 -1.23 15.21
C GLN A 372 14.45 -0.39 15.49
N ARG A 373 15.55 -0.71 14.82
CA ARG A 373 16.77 0.09 14.80
C ARG A 373 17.05 0.51 13.37
N VAL A 374 17.31 1.80 13.19
CA VAL A 374 17.75 2.39 11.91
C VAL A 374 19.06 3.08 12.15
N ALA A 375 20.03 2.93 11.26
CA ALA A 375 21.33 3.54 11.40
C ALA A 375 21.88 4.01 10.06
N VAL A 376 22.48 5.18 10.06
CA VAL A 376 23.20 5.77 8.92
C VAL A 376 24.63 6.02 9.33
N SER A 377 25.58 5.66 8.47
CA SER A 377 27.00 5.92 8.66
C SER A 377 27.60 6.56 7.42
N MET A 378 28.24 7.71 7.60
CA MET A 378 28.96 8.45 6.57
C MET A 378 30.27 8.99 7.18
N PRO A 379 31.28 9.37 6.36
CA PRO A 379 32.49 10.03 6.90
C PRO A 379 32.15 11.25 7.75
N GLY A 380 32.50 11.19 9.03
CA GLY A 380 32.22 12.28 9.99
C GLY A 380 30.79 12.39 10.50
N PHE A 381 29.90 11.48 10.10
CA PHE A 381 28.51 11.49 10.55
C PHE A 381 28.02 10.07 10.84
N ASN A 382 27.40 9.88 12.00
CA ASN A 382 26.70 8.66 12.37
C ASN A 382 25.37 9.03 13.02
N ASP A 383 24.34 8.27 12.70
CA ASP A 383 23.01 8.40 13.28
C ASP A 383 22.43 7.03 13.60
N VAL A 384 21.77 6.89 14.75
CA VAL A 384 21.13 5.65 15.20
C VAL A 384 19.82 5.99 15.90
N THR A 385 18.73 5.57 15.31
CA THR A 385 17.41 5.64 15.91
C THR A 385 16.97 4.27 16.38
N VAL A 386 16.42 4.19 17.58
CA VAL A 386 15.78 2.99 18.12
C VAL A 386 14.36 3.35 18.52
N THR A 387 13.41 2.57 18.06
CA THR A 387 11.99 2.71 18.41
C THR A 387 11.45 1.37 18.88
N ASP A 388 10.73 1.40 19.98
CA ASP A 388 10.01 0.28 20.56
C ASP A 388 8.52 0.58 20.59
N GLY A 389 7.69 -0.46 20.55
CA GLY A 389 6.25 -0.30 20.59
C GLY A 389 5.51 -1.52 21.11
N ILE A 390 4.37 -1.25 21.69
CA ILE A 390 3.38 -2.25 22.05
C ILE A 390 2.03 -1.84 21.47
N THR A 391 1.38 -2.78 20.80
CA THR A 391 0.04 -2.57 20.22
C THR A 391 -0.90 -3.64 20.75
N TYR A 392 -2.10 -3.23 21.12
CA TYR A 392 -3.21 -4.10 21.42
C TYR A 392 -4.30 -3.93 20.38
N ASN A 393 -4.90 -5.04 19.93
CA ASN A 393 -6.06 -5.06 19.03
C ASN A 393 -6.96 -6.23 19.43
N ASN A 394 -8.23 -5.94 19.74
CA ASN A 394 -9.19 -6.98 20.12
C ASN A 394 -9.77 -7.75 18.93
N HIS A 395 -9.37 -7.42 17.71
CA HIS A 395 -9.87 -7.95 16.41
C HIS A 395 -11.36 -7.66 16.15
N SER A 396 -11.92 -6.65 16.79
CA SER A 396 -13.31 -6.24 16.60
C SER A 396 -13.39 -4.71 16.40
N ASP A 397 -13.28 -3.97 17.48
CA ASP A 397 -13.61 -2.55 17.47
C ASP A 397 -12.64 -1.67 18.29
N LEU A 398 -11.71 -2.28 19.01
CA LEU A 398 -10.79 -1.53 19.88
C LEU A 398 -9.33 -1.86 19.58
N PHE A 399 -8.54 -0.81 19.41
CA PHE A 399 -7.08 -0.91 19.45
C PHE A 399 -6.48 0.18 20.33
N ALA A 400 -5.29 -0.10 20.85
CA ALA A 400 -4.48 0.86 21.58
C ALA A 400 -3.00 0.58 21.32
N TYR A 401 -2.17 1.61 21.39
CA TYR A 401 -0.74 1.47 21.22
C TYR A 401 0.05 2.43 22.09
N TYR A 402 1.28 2.07 22.36
CA TYR A 402 2.29 2.95 22.93
C TYR A 402 3.62 2.72 22.23
N ASN A 403 4.17 3.78 21.63
CA ASN A 403 5.46 3.78 20.97
C ASN A 403 6.39 4.73 21.71
N TRP A 404 7.67 4.37 21.80
CA TRP A 404 8.72 5.24 22.35
C TRP A 404 10.02 4.97 21.62
N GLY A 405 10.85 5.99 21.54
CA GLY A 405 12.12 5.87 20.84
C GLY A 405 13.09 6.95 21.25
N TYR A 406 14.30 6.78 20.80
CA TYR A 406 15.37 7.77 20.92
C TYR A 406 16.19 7.79 19.64
N ASP A 407 16.79 8.96 19.41
CA ASP A 407 17.70 9.20 18.32
C ASP A 407 19.07 9.62 18.89
N ARG A 408 20.17 9.07 18.32
CA ARG A 408 21.53 9.37 18.72
C ARG A 408 22.41 9.48 17.49
N GLY A 409 23.13 10.58 17.37
CA GLY A 409 24.00 10.78 16.23
C GLY A 409 25.04 11.87 16.47
N THR A 410 25.90 12.06 15.51
CA THR A 410 26.96 13.06 15.54
C THR A 410 26.40 14.48 15.66
N SER A 411 25.22 14.72 15.12
CA SER A 411 24.51 16.01 15.17
C SER A 411 23.56 16.13 16.37
N VAL A 412 23.33 15.04 17.11
CA VAL A 412 22.42 15.03 18.26
C VAL A 412 23.23 15.25 19.52
N LEU A 413 23.10 16.41 20.12
CA LEU A 413 23.60 16.65 21.46
C LEU A 413 22.86 15.72 22.41
N ASP A 414 23.58 15.00 23.26
CA ASP A 414 23.03 14.05 24.25
C ASP A 414 22.30 14.84 25.36
N ASN A 415 21.17 15.43 24.96
CA ASN A 415 20.22 16.05 25.88
C ASN A 415 18.97 15.22 25.90
N ASN A 416 18.15 15.35 26.94
CA ASN A 416 16.91 14.59 27.11
C ASN A 416 15.82 14.85 26.04
N ASP A 417 16.11 15.63 24.99
CA ASP A 417 15.17 16.08 23.98
C ASP A 417 15.34 15.37 22.61
N ASN A 418 16.04 14.25 22.63
CA ASN A 418 16.21 13.33 21.49
C ASN A 418 15.26 12.12 21.54
N LYS A 419 14.13 12.23 22.25
CA LYS A 419 13.21 11.12 22.52
C LYS A 419 11.84 11.39 21.92
N ARG A 420 11.18 10.31 21.57
CA ARG A 420 9.78 10.28 21.16
C ARG A 420 8.95 9.42 22.11
N SER A 421 7.70 9.81 22.35
CA SER A 421 6.67 8.96 22.93
C SER A 421 5.32 9.29 22.31
N ASP A 422 4.54 8.26 21.99
CA ASP A 422 3.25 8.37 21.33
C ASP A 422 2.32 7.27 21.86
N PHE A 423 1.19 7.69 22.44
CA PHE A 423 0.14 6.80 22.93
C PHE A 423 -1.14 7.10 22.16
N GLY A 424 -1.85 6.07 21.75
CA GLY A 424 -3.16 6.25 21.14
C GLY A 424 -4.11 5.11 21.44
N ILE A 425 -5.39 5.43 21.31
CA ILE A 425 -6.51 4.52 21.42
C ILE A 425 -7.51 4.82 20.31
N GLY A 426 -8.05 3.80 19.68
CA GLY A 426 -9.07 3.93 18.65
C GLY A 426 -10.21 2.95 18.88
N TYR A 427 -11.43 3.46 18.69
CA TYR A 427 -12.65 2.69 18.66
C TYR A 427 -13.22 2.70 17.26
N THR A 428 -13.31 1.53 16.62
CA THR A 428 -13.61 1.37 15.19
C THR A 428 -14.68 0.30 14.96
N PRO A 429 -15.90 0.45 15.50
CA PRO A 429 -16.99 -0.41 15.11
C PRO A 429 -17.40 -0.14 13.65
N PRO A 430 -18.23 -0.99 13.03
CA PRO A 430 -18.63 -0.82 11.65
C PRO A 430 -19.14 0.59 11.32
N ASN A 431 -18.58 1.18 10.27
CA ASN A 431 -18.98 2.51 9.77
C ASN A 431 -18.80 3.67 10.78
N PHE A 432 -17.94 3.50 11.76
CA PHE A 432 -17.60 4.53 12.73
C PHE A 432 -16.13 4.41 13.15
N PHE A 433 -15.50 5.54 13.38
CA PHE A 433 -14.18 5.61 13.97
C PHE A 433 -14.10 6.79 14.92
N ALA A 434 -13.52 6.57 16.09
CA ALA A 434 -13.09 7.61 17.01
C ALA A 434 -11.69 7.27 17.52
N GLY A 435 -10.72 8.13 17.26
CA GLY A 435 -9.33 7.95 17.65
C GLY A 435 -8.82 9.13 18.46
N PHE A 436 -8.05 8.83 19.48
CA PHE A 436 -7.36 9.83 20.31
C PHE A 436 -5.90 9.43 20.48
N SER A 437 -4.99 10.39 20.35
CA SER A 437 -3.59 10.17 20.68
C SER A 437 -2.96 11.34 21.40
N ILE A 438 -1.95 11.04 22.21
CA ILE A 438 -1.07 12.02 22.87
C ILE A 438 0.35 11.74 22.41
N ARG A 439 1.04 12.77 21.99
CA ARG A 439 2.38 12.67 21.40
C ARG A 439 3.34 13.69 21.97
N LYS A 440 4.57 13.25 22.16
CA LYS A 440 5.72 14.12 22.42
C LYS A 440 6.87 13.68 21.52
N ILE A 441 7.41 14.62 20.75
CA ILE A 441 8.61 14.43 19.92
C ILE A 441 9.62 15.48 20.33
N GLY A 442 10.83 15.04 20.70
CA GLY A 442 11.92 15.93 21.07
C GLY A 442 12.43 16.75 19.89
N THR A 443 13.06 17.88 20.17
CA THR A 443 13.61 18.79 19.15
C THR A 443 14.70 18.11 18.30
N TYR A 444 15.46 17.22 18.92
CA TYR A 444 16.58 16.49 18.29
C TYR A 444 16.20 15.05 17.90
N TYR A 445 14.93 14.68 17.95
CA TYR A 445 14.46 13.42 17.40
C TYR A 445 14.21 13.58 15.90
N ASN A 446 15.22 13.26 15.10
CA ASN A 446 15.20 13.45 13.66
C ASN A 446 16.05 12.37 12.95
N PRO A 447 15.51 11.13 12.84
CA PRO A 447 16.19 10.01 12.17
C PRO A 447 16.68 10.37 10.78
N ALA A 448 17.94 10.08 10.48
CA ALA A 448 18.57 10.45 9.21
C ALA A 448 17.90 9.75 7.99
N ASP A 449 17.39 8.53 8.18
CA ASP A 449 16.60 7.78 7.18
C ASP A 449 15.11 7.88 7.43
N GLY A 450 14.66 8.76 8.30
CA GLY A 450 13.26 8.92 8.66
C GLY A 450 12.61 10.14 8.03
N ILE A 451 11.33 10.25 8.30
CA ILE A 451 10.55 11.48 8.14
C ILE A 451 9.88 11.78 9.46
N ILE A 452 10.26 12.90 10.06
CA ILE A 452 9.59 13.48 11.21
C ILE A 452 9.14 14.88 10.81
N ALA A 453 7.89 15.02 10.48
CA ALA A 453 7.35 16.29 9.97
C ALA A 453 7.47 17.43 10.99
N HIS A 454 7.39 17.12 12.29
CA HIS A 454 7.42 18.14 13.36
C HIS A 454 8.19 17.64 14.57
N PRO A 455 9.51 17.83 14.63
CA PRO A 455 10.25 17.67 15.88
C PRO A 455 9.95 18.82 16.87
N GLY A 456 10.19 18.62 18.13
CA GLY A 456 10.05 19.66 19.17
C GLY A 456 8.62 19.95 19.60
N ILE A 457 7.69 18.98 19.53
CA ILE A 457 6.28 19.18 19.85
C ILE A 457 5.78 18.24 20.96
N ALA A 458 4.75 18.70 21.64
CA ALA A 458 3.93 17.91 22.57
C ALA A 458 2.46 18.32 22.48
N GLY A 459 1.57 17.35 22.40
CA GLY A 459 0.14 17.65 22.27
C GLY A 459 -0.71 16.43 22.02
N TYR A 460 -1.85 16.64 21.38
CA TYR A 460 -2.85 15.61 21.14
C TYR A 460 -3.48 15.74 19.76
N ASN A 461 -4.02 14.61 19.31
CA ASN A 461 -4.85 14.49 18.12
C ASN A 461 -6.15 13.78 18.47
N PHE A 462 -7.25 14.21 17.86
CA PHE A 462 -8.54 13.52 17.90
C PHE A 462 -9.09 13.43 16.48
N ASN A 463 -9.51 12.23 16.07
CA ASN A 463 -10.13 11.99 14.78
C ASN A 463 -11.47 11.30 14.95
N LEU A 464 -12.43 11.67 14.15
CA LEU A 464 -13.76 11.08 14.12
C LEU A 464 -14.23 10.92 12.68
N TYR A 465 -14.83 9.77 12.35
CA TYR A 465 -15.72 9.68 11.21
C TYR A 465 -16.95 8.82 11.50
N LYS A 466 -18.04 9.09 10.77
CA LYS A 466 -19.24 8.29 10.74
C LYS A 466 -19.75 8.16 9.32
N GLN A 467 -20.05 6.93 8.92
CA GLN A 467 -20.63 6.60 7.62
C GLN A 467 -22.02 6.00 7.80
N TRP A 468 -22.93 6.40 6.95
CA TRP A 468 -24.27 5.82 6.83
C TRP A 468 -24.38 5.14 5.47
N ASN A 469 -24.73 3.87 5.50
CA ASN A 469 -24.94 3.05 4.33
C ASN A 469 -26.42 2.97 3.99
N TYR A 470 -26.76 3.15 2.73
CA TYR A 470 -28.13 3.15 2.25
C TYR A 470 -28.36 1.98 1.30
N THR A 471 -29.52 1.31 1.49
CA THR A 471 -30.00 0.23 0.61
C THR A 471 -31.26 0.66 -0.11
N GLY A 472 -31.73 -0.14 -1.08
CA GLY A 472 -32.99 0.10 -1.78
C GLY A 472 -32.98 1.28 -2.74
N LYS A 473 -34.00 2.15 -2.67
CA LYS A 473 -34.25 3.22 -3.65
C LYS A 473 -33.50 4.54 -3.37
N SER A 474 -32.68 4.61 -2.30
CA SER A 474 -31.90 5.81 -2.01
C SER A 474 -30.99 6.14 -3.20
N PRO A 475 -30.82 7.40 -3.62
CA PRO A 475 -29.88 7.78 -4.65
C PRO A 475 -28.41 7.62 -4.20
N PHE A 476 -28.17 7.50 -2.92
CA PHE A 476 -26.85 7.33 -2.32
C PHE A 476 -26.58 5.86 -2.01
N LYS A 477 -25.32 5.45 -2.12
CA LYS A 477 -24.77 4.22 -1.57
C LYS A 477 -24.37 4.45 -0.11
N TRP A 478 -23.63 5.52 0.14
CA TRP A 478 -23.26 5.95 1.47
C TRP A 478 -23.08 7.47 1.54
N ILE A 479 -23.14 7.99 2.76
CA ILE A 479 -22.73 9.34 3.13
C ILE A 479 -21.83 9.21 4.35
N GLN A 480 -20.72 9.95 4.36
CA GLN A 480 -19.75 9.99 5.45
C GLN A 480 -19.53 11.43 5.90
N VAL A 481 -19.41 11.62 7.20
CA VAL A 481 -18.93 12.86 7.81
C VAL A 481 -17.68 12.54 8.61
N TYR A 482 -16.69 13.38 8.50
CA TYR A 482 -15.40 13.19 9.19
C TYR A 482 -14.88 14.51 9.74
N GLY A 483 -14.04 14.43 10.77
CA GLY A 483 -13.36 15.58 11.32
C GLY A 483 -12.16 15.20 12.15
N SER A 484 -11.23 16.13 12.29
CA SER A 484 -10.03 15.99 13.11
C SER A 484 -9.72 17.28 13.86
N ILE A 485 -9.08 17.14 15.00
CA ILE A 485 -8.53 18.24 15.80
C ILE A 485 -7.15 17.84 16.25
N ASP A 486 -6.16 18.62 15.84
CA ASP A 486 -4.77 18.51 16.29
C ASP A 486 -4.42 19.75 17.11
N ARG A 487 -3.73 19.55 18.22
CA ARG A 487 -3.18 20.64 19.00
C ARG A 487 -1.85 20.27 19.62
N TYR A 488 -0.81 20.88 19.11
CA TYR A 488 0.57 20.68 19.56
C TYR A 488 1.20 22.00 19.98
N HIS A 489 1.99 21.95 21.04
CA HIS A 489 2.79 23.04 21.54
C HIS A 489 4.27 22.68 21.37
N GLY A 490 5.11 23.68 21.15
CA GLY A 490 6.55 23.54 21.24
C GLY A 490 6.97 23.19 22.69
N ILE A 491 8.17 22.68 22.86
CA ILE A 491 8.70 22.29 24.18
C ILE A 491 8.73 23.48 25.15
N THR A 492 8.84 24.69 24.63
CA THR A 492 8.76 25.96 25.41
C THR A 492 7.33 26.32 25.83
N GLY A 493 6.30 25.55 25.42
CA GLY A 493 4.90 25.79 25.74
C GLY A 493 4.15 26.70 24.75
N ALA A 494 4.83 27.34 23.81
CA ALA A 494 4.18 28.13 22.77
C ALA A 494 3.40 27.21 21.79
N LEU A 495 2.25 27.70 21.28
CA LEU A 495 1.50 26.97 20.26
C LEU A 495 2.38 26.76 19.02
N ASN A 496 2.53 25.52 18.59
CA ASN A 496 3.35 25.12 17.42
C ASN A 496 2.48 24.74 16.24
N GLN A 497 1.46 23.91 16.47
CA GLN A 497 0.60 23.41 15.40
C GLN A 497 -0.84 23.24 15.90
N THR A 498 -1.78 23.65 15.09
CA THR A 498 -3.15 23.14 15.13
C THR A 498 -3.56 22.74 13.73
N ASP A 499 -4.38 21.70 13.63
CA ASP A 499 -5.04 21.32 12.39
C ASP A 499 -6.46 20.87 12.74
N ASN A 500 -7.45 21.63 12.27
CA ASN A 500 -8.85 21.33 12.49
C ASN A 500 -9.48 21.13 11.12
N ASN A 501 -10.11 20.00 10.92
CA ASN A 501 -10.76 19.67 9.67
C ASN A 501 -12.16 19.13 9.93
N LEU A 502 -13.09 19.54 9.08
CA LEU A 502 -14.44 19.00 9.02
C LEU A 502 -14.83 18.80 7.57
N GLY A 503 -15.32 17.63 7.24
CA GLY A 503 -15.71 17.33 5.88
C GLY A 503 -16.86 16.33 5.81
N PHE A 504 -17.40 16.25 4.61
CA PHE A 504 -18.33 15.18 4.26
C PHE A 504 -17.91 14.59 2.91
N ASP A 505 -18.36 13.39 2.68
CA ASP A 505 -18.16 12.64 1.47
C ASP A 505 -19.40 11.77 1.19
N LEU A 506 -19.77 11.62 -0.05
CA LEU A 506 -20.92 10.81 -0.44
C LEU A 506 -20.67 10.09 -1.76
N LEU A 507 -21.15 8.88 -1.87
CA LEU A 507 -21.13 8.09 -3.09
C LEU A 507 -22.57 7.84 -3.57
N THR A 508 -22.84 8.20 -4.82
CA THR A 508 -24.13 7.92 -5.47
C THR A 508 -24.17 6.51 -6.04
N ARG A 509 -25.37 6.02 -6.41
CA ARG A 509 -25.52 4.73 -7.08
C ARG A 509 -24.92 4.67 -8.48
N ASN A 510 -24.74 5.83 -9.12
CA ASN A 510 -24.06 5.94 -10.40
C ASN A 510 -22.54 6.06 -10.27
N PHE A 511 -21.98 5.71 -9.10
CA PHE A 511 -20.54 5.79 -8.81
C PHE A 511 -19.94 7.19 -8.98
N ILE A 512 -20.74 8.21 -8.71
CA ILE A 512 -20.25 9.57 -8.57
C ILE A 512 -20.03 9.83 -7.08
N GLU A 513 -18.80 10.13 -6.74
CA GLU A 513 -18.39 10.57 -5.42
C GLU A 513 -18.28 12.09 -5.38
N LEU A 514 -18.81 12.70 -4.34
CA LEU A 514 -18.75 14.13 -4.09
C LEU A 514 -18.23 14.34 -2.68
N TRP A 515 -17.23 15.16 -2.53
CA TRP A 515 -16.72 15.49 -1.22
C TRP A 515 -16.55 17.00 -1.06
N ALA A 516 -16.63 17.47 0.17
CA ALA A 516 -16.25 18.83 0.53
C ALA A 516 -15.71 18.85 1.96
N ASN A 517 -14.73 19.72 2.18
CA ASN A 517 -14.16 19.95 3.48
C ASN A 517 -13.89 21.44 3.75
N THR A 518 -13.74 21.75 5.01
CA THR A 518 -13.24 23.03 5.49
C THR A 518 -12.32 22.80 6.68
N GLY A 519 -11.26 23.55 6.76
CA GLY A 519 -10.28 23.39 7.84
C GLY A 519 -9.61 24.70 8.20
N SER A 520 -8.98 24.69 9.34
CA SER A 520 -8.06 25.76 9.77
C SER A 520 -6.82 25.13 10.38
N SER A 521 -5.68 25.51 9.88
CA SER A 521 -4.39 25.03 10.38
C SER A 521 -3.50 26.21 10.75
N TYR A 522 -2.79 26.06 11.84
CA TYR A 522 -1.71 26.96 12.26
C TYR A 522 -0.44 26.14 12.35
N LEU A 523 0.65 26.62 11.79
CA LEU A 523 1.92 25.94 11.78
C LEU A 523 3.06 26.93 12.01
N LEU A 524 3.89 26.65 13.02
CA LEU A 524 5.15 27.33 13.26
C LEU A 524 6.28 26.49 12.71
N LEU A 525 6.91 26.91 11.62
CA LEU A 525 8.05 26.22 11.04
C LEU A 525 9.29 26.43 11.93
N GLY A 526 9.99 25.34 12.25
CA GLY A 526 10.96 25.22 13.36
C GLY A 526 12.26 26.02 13.23
N ASN A 527 12.53 26.74 12.16
CA ASN A 527 13.80 27.47 11.95
C ASN A 527 13.70 28.99 12.12
N GLY A 528 12.56 29.49 12.57
CA GLY A 528 12.40 30.94 12.86
C GLY A 528 12.50 31.87 11.66
N VAL A 529 12.71 31.34 10.46
CA VAL A 529 12.89 32.12 9.21
C VAL A 529 11.56 32.51 8.58
N PHE A 530 10.49 31.77 8.90
CA PHE A 530 9.17 32.01 8.33
C PHE A 530 8.16 32.42 9.41
N ALA A 531 7.31 33.40 9.08
CA ALA A 531 6.16 33.73 9.92
C ALA A 531 5.24 32.52 10.09
N PRO A 532 4.47 32.43 11.19
CA PRO A 532 3.50 31.37 11.36
C PRO A 532 2.57 31.28 10.16
N ILE A 533 2.39 30.06 9.65
CA ILE A 533 1.49 29.82 8.52
C ILE A 533 0.11 29.52 9.10
N THR A 534 -0.87 30.35 8.77
CA THR A 534 -2.27 30.07 9.04
C THR A 534 -2.96 29.72 7.73
N ILE A 535 -3.51 28.53 7.66
CA ILE A 535 -4.24 28.02 6.51
C ILE A 535 -5.71 27.93 6.89
N ASN A 536 -6.57 28.64 6.17
CA ASN A 536 -8.00 28.37 6.19
C ASN A 536 -8.33 27.74 4.85
N SER A 537 -8.57 26.43 4.84
CA SER A 537 -8.80 25.68 3.63
C SER A 537 -10.28 25.41 3.40
N ARG A 538 -10.67 25.39 2.14
CA ARG A 538 -11.96 24.90 1.65
C ARG A 538 -11.69 24.11 0.40
N GLY A 539 -12.11 22.86 0.42
CA GLY A 539 -11.97 21.98 -0.71
C GLY A 539 -13.29 21.34 -1.10
N PHE A 540 -13.44 21.03 -2.34
CA PHE A 540 -14.49 20.14 -2.85
C PHE A 540 -13.98 19.38 -4.04
N GLY A 541 -14.52 18.20 -4.28
CA GLY A 541 -14.16 17.40 -5.42
C GLY A 541 -15.33 16.57 -5.93
N TRP A 542 -15.15 16.12 -7.14
CA TRP A 542 -16.02 15.20 -7.84
C TRP A 542 -15.19 14.10 -8.46
N HIS A 543 -15.62 12.86 -8.26
CA HIS A 543 -14.96 11.69 -8.79
C HIS A 543 -15.99 10.76 -9.40
N SER A 544 -15.81 10.37 -10.66
CA SER A 544 -16.58 9.34 -11.32
C SER A 544 -15.71 8.12 -11.53
N THR A 545 -16.21 6.96 -11.08
CA THR A 545 -15.54 5.67 -11.21
C THR A 545 -16.14 4.79 -12.30
N THR A 546 -16.98 5.36 -13.17
CA THR A 546 -17.61 4.66 -14.31
C THR A 546 -16.65 4.49 -15.48
N ALA A 547 -17.15 4.16 -16.67
CA ALA A 547 -16.37 3.86 -17.89
C ALA A 547 -15.29 4.91 -18.25
N TYR A 548 -15.42 6.14 -17.76
CA TYR A 548 -14.45 7.21 -17.91
C TYR A 548 -14.13 7.78 -16.53
N PRO A 549 -13.30 7.10 -15.71
CA PRO A 549 -12.91 7.63 -14.41
C PRO A 549 -12.39 9.04 -14.54
N THR A 550 -13.08 9.98 -13.93
CA THR A 550 -12.74 11.40 -13.98
C THR A 550 -12.71 11.93 -12.55
N PHE A 551 -11.66 12.63 -12.22
CA PHE A 551 -11.47 13.28 -10.95
C PHE A 551 -11.31 14.78 -11.17
N ILE A 552 -12.05 15.59 -10.44
CA ILE A 552 -11.93 17.06 -10.41
C ILE A 552 -11.93 17.46 -8.95
N GLU A 553 -10.95 18.24 -8.55
CA GLU A 553 -10.85 18.81 -7.23
C GLU A 553 -10.56 20.31 -7.29
N TYR A 554 -11.06 21.02 -6.32
CA TYR A 554 -10.75 22.42 -6.06
C TYR A 554 -10.32 22.54 -4.61
N ASP A 555 -9.25 23.26 -4.39
CA ASP A 555 -8.77 23.62 -3.07
C ASP A 555 -8.46 25.11 -3.02
N SER A 556 -8.82 25.76 -1.94
CA SER A 556 -8.46 27.16 -1.71
C SER A 556 -8.14 27.39 -0.24
N GLY A 557 -7.15 28.19 0.02
CA GLY A 557 -6.73 28.49 1.38
C GLY A 557 -5.88 29.73 1.45
N ARG A 558 -5.53 30.09 2.68
CA ARG A 558 -4.52 31.10 2.96
C ARG A 558 -3.26 30.38 3.41
N PHE A 559 -2.16 30.64 2.73
CA PHE A 559 -0.85 30.08 3.03
C PHE A 559 0.15 31.22 3.27
N GLY A 560 0.48 31.46 4.53
CA GLY A 560 1.35 32.57 4.90
C GLY A 560 0.77 33.94 4.45
N PRO A 561 1.57 34.77 3.78
CA PRO A 561 1.16 36.11 3.36
C PRO A 561 0.32 36.12 2.07
N GLY A 562 -0.29 35.02 1.67
CA GLY A 562 -1.01 34.95 0.42
C GLY A 562 -2.18 34.00 0.40
N ARG A 563 -2.99 34.09 -0.64
CA ARG A 563 -4.09 33.19 -0.94
C ARG A 563 -3.66 32.17 -1.98
N ILE A 564 -4.01 30.90 -1.77
CA ILE A 564 -3.80 29.81 -2.73
C ILE A 564 -5.13 29.37 -3.30
N ILE A 565 -5.12 29.06 -4.59
CA ILE A 565 -6.20 28.38 -5.31
C ILE A 565 -5.55 27.27 -6.11
N SER A 566 -6.04 26.05 -5.94
CA SER A 566 -5.58 24.88 -6.69
C SER A 566 -6.74 24.18 -7.38
N TRP A 567 -6.52 23.76 -8.61
CA TRP A 567 -7.41 22.91 -9.37
C TRP A 567 -6.67 21.65 -9.79
N GLY A 568 -7.24 20.49 -9.49
CA GLY A 568 -6.78 19.19 -9.97
C GLY A 568 -7.85 18.57 -10.86
N ARG A 569 -7.42 17.98 -11.97
CA ARG A 569 -8.28 17.17 -12.83
C ARG A 569 -7.51 16.03 -13.44
N SER A 570 -8.13 14.86 -13.48
CA SER A 570 -7.61 13.73 -14.21
C SER A 570 -8.76 12.95 -14.86
N SER A 571 -8.47 12.32 -15.98
CA SER A 571 -9.42 11.42 -16.66
C SER A 571 -8.65 10.26 -17.26
N VAL A 572 -9.22 9.07 -17.16
CA VAL A 572 -8.73 7.87 -17.84
C VAL A 572 -9.74 7.47 -18.88
N ILE A 573 -9.32 7.46 -20.14
CA ILE A 573 -10.12 7.04 -21.29
C ILE A 573 -9.63 5.65 -21.70
N ARG A 574 -10.48 4.65 -21.58
CA ARG A 574 -10.16 3.29 -22.02
C ARG A 574 -10.39 3.14 -23.51
N VAL A 575 -9.41 2.57 -24.20
CA VAL A 575 -9.43 2.35 -25.65
C VAL A 575 -9.42 0.84 -25.89
N GLY A 576 -10.61 0.26 -26.00
CA GLY A 576 -10.76 -1.20 -26.02
C GLY A 576 -10.35 -1.83 -24.68
N ASN A 577 -9.91 -3.10 -24.75
CA ASN A 577 -9.60 -3.91 -23.56
C ASN A 577 -8.12 -3.86 -23.15
N ARG A 578 -7.27 -3.14 -23.87
CA ARG A 578 -5.82 -3.23 -23.70
C ARG A 578 -5.13 -1.89 -23.66
N ALA A 579 -5.82 -0.81 -23.87
CA ALA A 579 -5.21 0.51 -23.91
C ALA A 579 -5.94 1.52 -23.04
N SER A 580 -5.22 2.49 -22.51
CA SER A 580 -5.78 3.65 -21.83
C SER A 580 -5.04 4.92 -22.19
N ILE A 581 -5.77 6.02 -22.19
CA ILE A 581 -5.25 7.38 -22.29
C ILE A 581 -5.53 8.05 -20.95
N THR A 582 -4.49 8.55 -20.29
CA THR A 582 -4.63 9.33 -19.07
C THR A 582 -4.33 10.79 -19.37
N LEU A 583 -5.28 11.64 -19.00
CA LEU A 583 -5.16 13.09 -19.03
C LEU A 583 -5.10 13.58 -17.60
N GLN A 584 -4.10 14.39 -17.28
CA GLN A 584 -3.97 15.02 -15.96
C GLN A 584 -3.59 16.48 -16.15
N ALA A 585 -4.23 17.35 -15.39
CA ALA A 585 -3.82 18.73 -15.28
C ALA A 585 -4.03 19.22 -13.85
N ASN A 586 -3.02 19.86 -13.30
CA ASN A 586 -3.07 20.54 -12.02
C ASN A 586 -2.60 21.97 -12.22
N ASP A 587 -3.34 22.92 -11.69
CA ASP A 587 -2.89 24.29 -11.63
C ASP A 587 -3.00 24.82 -10.19
N THR A 588 -2.00 25.59 -9.78
CA THR A 588 -1.98 26.24 -8.48
C THR A 588 -1.56 27.68 -8.67
N GLN A 589 -2.35 28.59 -8.12
CA GLN A 589 -2.08 30.02 -8.13
C GLN A 589 -1.90 30.49 -6.69
N GLN A 590 -0.83 31.23 -6.45
CA GLN A 590 -0.60 31.92 -5.20
C GLN A 590 -0.60 33.43 -5.43
N HIS A 591 -1.54 34.12 -4.80
CA HIS A 591 -1.64 35.58 -4.78
C HIS A 591 -1.06 36.07 -3.47
N LEU A 592 0.08 36.72 -3.50
CA LEU A 592 0.64 37.38 -2.31
C LEU A 592 -0.16 38.66 -1.99
N ASP A 593 -0.42 38.93 -0.71
CA ASP A 593 -1.21 40.10 -0.28
C ASP A 593 -0.63 41.45 -0.78
N ASN A 594 0.70 41.55 -0.81
CA ASN A 594 1.43 42.76 -1.24
C ASN A 594 2.52 42.42 -2.27
N GLY A 595 2.28 41.44 -3.15
CA GLY A 595 3.29 40.96 -4.07
C GLY A 595 2.73 40.35 -5.35
N PRO A 596 3.57 39.73 -6.15
CA PRO A 596 3.17 39.09 -7.40
C PRO A 596 2.30 37.87 -7.19
N THR A 597 1.62 37.47 -8.27
CA THR A 597 0.97 36.18 -8.37
C THR A 597 1.93 35.18 -8.98
N TYR A 598 2.11 34.06 -8.33
CA TYR A 598 2.85 32.91 -8.86
C TYR A 598 1.87 31.88 -9.37
N THR A 599 2.19 31.25 -10.49
CA THR A 599 1.36 30.18 -11.07
C THR A 599 2.24 28.98 -11.36
N GLN A 600 1.77 27.80 -10.97
CA GLN A 600 2.37 26.52 -11.32
C GLN A 600 1.37 25.66 -12.06
N TRP A 601 1.80 25.03 -13.14
CA TRP A 601 0.98 24.14 -13.96
C TRP A 601 1.71 22.85 -14.16
N LEU A 602 0.99 21.73 -14.05
CA LEU A 602 1.44 20.41 -14.45
C LEU A 602 0.37 19.82 -15.36
N GLU A 603 0.76 19.52 -16.57
CA GLU A 603 -0.07 18.85 -17.56
C GLU A 603 0.59 17.54 -17.98
N ARG A 604 -0.18 16.46 -18.04
CA ARG A 604 0.29 15.15 -18.47
C ARG A 604 -0.72 14.51 -19.41
N LEU A 605 -0.22 13.98 -20.51
CA LEU A 605 -0.91 13.08 -21.39
C LEU A 605 -0.10 11.80 -21.45
N SER A 606 -0.70 10.67 -21.13
CA SER A 606 -0.04 9.38 -21.29
C SER A 606 -0.96 8.40 -22.00
N TYR A 607 -0.36 7.55 -22.80
CA TYR A 607 -0.99 6.40 -23.43
C TYR A 607 -0.26 5.16 -22.95
N SER A 608 -1.02 4.16 -22.50
CA SER A 608 -0.52 2.86 -22.13
C SER A 608 -1.25 1.77 -22.91
N TYR A 609 -0.53 0.73 -23.28
CA TYR A 609 -1.04 -0.44 -23.97
C TYR A 609 -0.44 -1.70 -23.36
N GLN A 610 -1.27 -2.70 -23.11
CA GLN A 610 -0.87 -4.00 -22.61
C GLN A 610 -1.38 -5.08 -23.57
N SER A 611 -0.47 -5.73 -24.30
CA SER A 611 -0.82 -6.77 -25.27
C SER A 611 -1.21 -8.08 -24.58
N GLY A 612 -0.79 -8.25 -23.33
CA GLY A 612 -1.05 -9.39 -22.45
C GLY A 612 -0.32 -9.16 -21.12
N LEU A 613 -0.27 -10.19 -20.27
CA LEU A 613 0.46 -10.11 -18.98
C LEU A 613 1.96 -9.84 -19.15
N ASN A 614 2.52 -10.20 -20.30
CA ASN A 614 3.95 -10.27 -20.51
C ASN A 614 4.50 -9.15 -21.42
N GLU A 615 3.66 -8.25 -21.89
CA GLU A 615 4.10 -7.21 -22.81
C GLU A 615 3.28 -5.94 -22.66
N SER A 616 3.97 -4.85 -22.44
CA SER A 616 3.37 -3.53 -22.30
C SER A 616 4.24 -2.43 -22.92
N PHE A 617 3.62 -1.35 -23.32
CA PHE A 617 4.33 -0.11 -23.60
C PHE A 617 3.53 1.11 -23.11
N ALA A 618 4.26 2.15 -22.79
CA ALA A 618 3.68 3.43 -22.39
C ALA A 618 4.44 4.57 -23.05
N VAL A 619 3.72 5.61 -23.42
CA VAL A 619 4.29 6.88 -23.85
C VAL A 619 3.65 8.01 -23.08
N GLY A 620 4.43 8.96 -22.61
CA GLY A 620 3.96 10.09 -21.84
C GLY A 620 4.59 11.39 -22.27
N VAL A 621 3.79 12.43 -22.28
CA VAL A 621 4.23 13.82 -22.42
C VAL A 621 3.76 14.56 -21.18
N ARG A 622 4.67 15.26 -20.54
CA ARG A 622 4.39 16.07 -19.37
C ARG A 622 4.96 17.48 -19.57
N ARG A 623 4.22 18.47 -19.14
CA ARG A 623 4.65 19.84 -19.10
C ARG A 623 4.54 20.39 -17.69
N ILE A 624 5.61 20.99 -17.20
CA ILE A 624 5.61 21.74 -15.93
C ILE A 624 5.96 23.19 -16.27
N ILE A 625 5.22 24.12 -15.73
CA ILE A 625 5.43 25.56 -15.91
C ILE A 625 5.34 26.25 -14.56
N GLY A 626 6.21 27.21 -14.35
CA GLY A 626 6.17 28.10 -13.20
C GLY A 626 6.82 27.52 -11.95
N PHE A 627 7.01 28.42 -10.99
CA PHE A 627 7.64 28.16 -9.70
C PHE A 627 7.01 29.08 -8.66
N SER A 628 6.81 28.58 -7.44
CA SER A 628 6.44 29.42 -6.31
C SER A 628 7.42 29.21 -5.15
N PRO A 629 8.27 30.21 -4.84
CA PRO A 629 9.26 30.08 -3.78
C PRO A 629 8.65 29.96 -2.39
N VAL A 630 7.38 30.32 -2.22
CA VAL A 630 6.69 30.26 -0.92
C VAL A 630 6.00 28.91 -0.70
N LEU A 631 5.55 28.28 -1.79
CA LEU A 631 4.84 27.00 -1.73
C LEU A 631 5.78 25.79 -1.59
N ASP A 632 7.02 25.98 -1.98
CA ASP A 632 8.01 24.92 -2.09
C ASP A 632 9.08 25.01 -1.01
N ALA A 633 8.81 25.65 0.13
CA ALA A 633 9.78 25.88 1.19
C ALA A 633 10.24 24.61 1.94
N GLY A 634 9.52 23.48 1.78
CA GLY A 634 9.79 22.27 2.56
C GLY A 634 10.70 21.24 1.90
N ASP A 635 10.70 21.13 0.56
CA ASP A 635 11.39 20.01 -0.09
C ASP A 635 11.52 20.24 -1.61
N VAL A 636 12.44 21.12 -2.00
CA VAL A 636 12.45 21.57 -3.38
C VAL A 636 13.62 21.07 -4.18
N PRO A 637 13.34 20.32 -5.24
CA PRO A 637 14.08 20.56 -6.45
C PRO A 637 13.58 21.90 -7.05
N SER A 638 14.49 22.77 -7.45
CA SER A 638 14.19 23.95 -8.25
C SER A 638 13.38 23.52 -9.48
N PHE A 639 12.08 23.82 -9.51
CA PHE A 639 11.24 23.51 -10.66
C PHE A 639 11.68 24.37 -11.84
N SER A 640 12.31 23.75 -12.81
CA SER A 640 12.50 24.40 -14.10
C SER A 640 11.31 24.11 -15.00
N SER A 641 10.73 25.13 -15.59
CA SER A 641 9.70 24.95 -16.62
C SER A 641 10.24 24.12 -17.77
N GLY A 642 9.47 23.12 -18.20
CA GLY A 642 9.94 22.25 -19.28
C GLY A 642 8.92 21.24 -19.76
N TRP A 643 9.23 20.68 -20.93
CA TRP A 643 8.57 19.53 -21.50
C TRP A 643 9.35 18.27 -21.16
N ASN A 644 8.66 17.23 -20.78
CA ASN A 644 9.23 15.89 -20.59
C ASN A 644 8.49 14.88 -21.46
N LEU A 645 9.24 14.24 -22.36
CA LEU A 645 8.78 13.11 -23.16
C LEU A 645 9.40 11.84 -22.60
N SER A 646 8.58 10.83 -22.37
CA SER A 646 9.01 9.52 -21.93
C SER A 646 8.35 8.43 -22.76
N PHE A 647 9.08 7.34 -22.95
CA PHE A 647 8.61 6.11 -23.57
C PHE A 647 9.17 4.94 -22.79
N ALA A 648 8.35 3.92 -22.54
CA ALA A 648 8.76 2.68 -21.91
C ALA A 648 8.12 1.50 -22.63
N TYR A 649 8.94 0.52 -23.00
CA TYR A 649 8.52 -0.78 -23.49
C TYR A 649 9.09 -1.86 -22.57
N HIS A 650 8.24 -2.81 -22.20
CA HIS A 650 8.61 -3.95 -21.38
C HIS A 650 8.07 -5.23 -21.98
N LYS A 651 8.91 -6.28 -22.01
CA LYS A 651 8.52 -7.62 -22.42
C LYS A 651 9.12 -8.66 -21.49
N LEU A 652 8.26 -9.48 -20.92
CA LEU A 652 8.64 -10.67 -20.14
C LEU A 652 8.63 -11.88 -21.08
N LEU A 653 9.76 -12.57 -21.17
CA LEU A 653 9.94 -13.88 -21.78
C LEU A 653 10.16 -14.91 -20.68
N GLN A 654 10.15 -16.20 -21.01
CA GLN A 654 10.21 -17.27 -20.01
C GLN A 654 11.34 -17.10 -18.97
N HIS A 655 12.54 -16.75 -19.41
CA HIS A 655 13.71 -16.54 -18.55
C HIS A 655 14.36 -15.16 -18.71
N ASN A 656 13.72 -14.26 -19.45
CA ASN A 656 14.31 -12.97 -19.75
C ASN A 656 13.28 -11.86 -19.63
N GLU A 657 13.73 -10.67 -19.25
CA GLU A 657 12.99 -9.43 -19.41
C GLU A 657 13.77 -8.47 -20.29
N ILE A 658 13.06 -7.76 -21.12
CA ILE A 658 13.61 -6.74 -22.01
C ILE A 658 12.92 -5.43 -21.72
N TYR A 659 13.71 -4.39 -21.51
CA TYR A 659 13.22 -3.03 -21.33
C TYR A 659 13.86 -2.12 -22.37
N LEU A 660 13.07 -1.24 -22.95
CA LEU A 660 13.50 -0.12 -23.75
C LEU A 660 12.84 1.13 -23.21
N VAL A 661 13.64 2.03 -22.67
CA VAL A 661 13.15 3.25 -22.02
C VAL A 661 13.80 4.47 -22.65
N TYR A 662 13.01 5.44 -23.05
CA TYR A 662 13.47 6.75 -23.48
C TYR A 662 13.02 7.82 -22.52
N GLY A 663 13.93 8.69 -22.15
CA GLY A 663 13.67 9.73 -21.16
C GLY A 663 13.59 9.17 -19.74
N ASP A 664 13.15 10.03 -18.84
CA ASP A 664 12.85 9.70 -17.45
C ASP A 664 11.50 10.33 -17.12
N ALA A 665 10.50 9.49 -16.88
CA ALA A 665 9.14 9.95 -16.59
C ALA A 665 9.06 10.83 -15.34
N SER A 666 10.03 10.70 -14.43
CA SER A 666 10.15 11.49 -13.20
C SER A 666 10.92 12.82 -13.37
N ALA A 667 11.66 13.00 -14.46
CA ALA A 667 12.45 14.20 -14.68
C ALA A 667 11.60 15.44 -15.01
N PHE A 668 12.07 16.63 -14.64
CA PHE A 668 11.39 17.90 -14.93
C PHE A 668 11.40 18.26 -16.41
N SER A 669 12.45 17.88 -17.13
CA SER A 669 12.60 18.08 -18.56
C SER A 669 13.01 16.79 -19.23
N THR A 670 12.79 16.69 -20.54
CA THR A 670 13.20 15.50 -21.31
C THR A 670 14.68 15.24 -21.10
N SER A 671 15.00 14.08 -20.55
CA SER A 671 16.35 13.54 -20.54
C SER A 671 16.54 12.74 -21.83
N PRO A 672 17.26 13.23 -22.83
CA PRO A 672 17.41 12.55 -24.13
C PRO A 672 18.35 11.35 -23.98
N GLN A 673 17.92 10.37 -23.21
CA GLN A 673 18.64 9.13 -22.94
C GLN A 673 17.77 7.96 -23.37
N LEU A 674 18.30 7.07 -24.18
CA LEU A 674 17.70 5.79 -24.53
C LEU A 674 18.41 4.69 -23.74
N ILE A 675 17.67 3.93 -22.96
CA ILE A 675 18.16 2.84 -22.14
C ILE A 675 17.61 1.54 -22.70
N PHE A 676 18.50 0.60 -22.95
CA PHE A 676 18.17 -0.79 -23.25
C PHE A 676 18.69 -1.66 -22.11
N LYS A 677 17.78 -2.41 -21.46
CA LYS A 677 18.10 -3.32 -20.36
C LYS A 677 17.61 -4.71 -20.67
N VAL A 678 18.43 -5.70 -20.40
CA VAL A 678 18.09 -7.12 -20.46
C VAL A 678 18.35 -7.71 -19.08
N VAL A 679 17.38 -8.46 -18.57
CA VAL A 679 17.49 -9.24 -17.34
C VAL A 679 17.39 -10.71 -17.72
N HIS A 680 18.27 -11.54 -17.22
CA HIS A 680 18.20 -13.00 -17.36
C HIS A 680 18.03 -13.66 -15.99
N TYR A 681 17.10 -14.56 -15.88
CA TYR A 681 16.80 -15.30 -14.65
C TYR A 681 17.36 -16.70 -14.70
N PHE A 682 18.09 -17.07 -13.65
CA PHE A 682 18.54 -18.42 -13.37
C PHE A 682 17.78 -18.98 -12.18
N GLY A 683 17.44 -20.26 -12.22
CA GLY A 683 16.70 -20.90 -11.14
C GLY A 683 15.19 -20.76 -11.29
N ALA A 684 14.53 -20.07 -10.38
CA ALA A 684 13.11 -19.78 -10.50
C ALA A 684 12.88 -18.61 -11.48
N ASP A 685 11.88 -18.73 -12.34
CA ASP A 685 11.43 -17.63 -13.20
C ASP A 685 10.78 -16.52 -12.38
N LYS A 686 10.73 -15.30 -12.93
CA LYS A 686 9.91 -14.25 -12.35
C LYS A 686 8.46 -14.69 -12.42
N GLY A 687 7.80 -14.74 -11.26
CA GLY A 687 6.42 -15.22 -11.15
C GLY A 687 6.23 -16.72 -10.98
N THR A 688 7.29 -17.49 -10.66
CA THR A 688 7.16 -18.91 -10.29
C THR A 688 7.57 -19.18 -8.84
#